data_09d97a3b77ad6903c8d7c246b0145a21
#
_entry.id   09d97a3b77ad6903c8d7c246b0145a21
#
_cell.length_a   1.000
_cell.length_b   1.000
_cell.length_c   1.000
_cell.angle_alpha   90.00
_cell.angle_beta   90.00
_cell.angle_gamma   90.00
#
_symmetry.space_group_name_H-M   'P 1'
#
loop_
_entity.id
_entity.type
_entity.pdbx_description
1 polymer ?
#
loop_
_entity_poly.entity_id
_entity_poly.type
_entity_poly.pdbx_seq_one_letter_code
_entity_poly.pdbx_strand_id
1 'polypeptide(L)'
;MNIEHDDEEEKIPEVTPETIIEDEEPPAYQPAEGLPYRPELSNLSKMYQTWFLDYASYVILERAVPHIDDGLKPVQRRILYNLKRMDSGKLIKVANIVGETMKYHPHGDASINDALVQLGQKGFLIDTQGNWGNILTGDPAAAGRYIEAKLSAFAHEAVYSDRVTPWKKTYDGTTDEPVALPVKFPLLLAQGAEGIAVGLSSKILSHNFVELAEAACAYLRGEEFTLYPDFPTGGLIDVSRYNDGERGGSLKSRAKIDKIDSKTLSISELPVGKTTTTLIESILKAVEKGKIRIRRVDDMTAATTDIRLTLAAGVSSDKAIDALYAFTDCEVSISPNCCVIYEEKPLFTTVSELLRYSVERTKFLFGEELKILLSEKEEQYLGASLERIFIEERIYKDKAFEEAADEATALAHIAKRIEPFADRFLRPVTTDDLRRLLELRMARILRFNLPKHEAALLQIEQDMAQLRHDIAHLTDYTIRWYQHLIQRYGAAFPRRTKITNFGTIEVTKVAELDAKLYINREEGFFGTALKDAEFVCNCSSLDEVIIFFRSGKYFVGKVEDKKFYGNEEVIYINRYQRNDERTIYNVIYRDGKVGSVYAKRFNVLSVIRDRVYDLTRGKEGSRVLYFSANGNGEAEKVAVKLKIRNARQRLFQFEKDFSDIPIKSRSSVGLLVTKAEVHSVSLLSKGFSTLGGRDVWFDRDVLRLNYNEQGQYLGSFHARDRILVILKSGECYTSDFSDSIHIEENLLRIEKNEPRKIWTAVYYDADQKYHYIKRFSIEEDQKRENILGENPKNELLLLTDTYYPRLLIGRQEKGGELRTTEIDVEEFALVKSIRARGKRIAPYLIDQVEELPPLKESPVFESEHDESMAETEEEEADLFAGQTEDSSNE
;
A
#
# COMPACT_ATOMS: atom_id res chain seq x y z
N MET A 1 -7.23 -19.09 -65.61
CA MET A 1 -8.21 -18.01 -65.49
C MET A 1 -7.78 -17.22 -64.30
N ASN A 2 -6.92 -16.22 -64.57
CA ASN A 2 -6.36 -15.35 -63.54
C ASN A 2 -7.43 -14.33 -63.15
N ILE A 3 -7.58 -14.12 -61.87
CA ILE A 3 -8.28 -12.96 -61.30
C ILE A 3 -7.25 -12.21 -60.51
N GLU A 4 -6.85 -11.06 -61.08
CA GLU A 4 -6.03 -10.04 -60.43
C GLU A 4 -6.88 -9.37 -59.34
N HIS A 5 -6.33 -9.28 -58.13
CA HIS A 5 -6.83 -8.43 -57.05
C HIS A 5 -6.07 -7.10 -57.15
N ASP A 6 -6.78 -6.05 -57.48
CA ASP A 6 -6.35 -4.66 -57.29
C ASP A 6 -6.50 -4.31 -55.83
N ASP A 7 -5.36 -4.14 -55.13
CA ASP A 7 -5.26 -3.52 -53.81
C ASP A 7 -5.12 -2.00 -54.00
N GLU A 8 -6.21 -1.26 -53.97
CA GLU A 8 -6.17 0.19 -53.77
C GLU A 8 -5.97 0.50 -52.28
N GLU A 9 -4.75 0.81 -51.92
CA GLU A 9 -4.42 1.45 -50.63
C GLU A 9 -4.99 2.87 -50.61
N GLU A 10 -6.08 3.10 -49.85
CA GLU A 10 -6.53 4.45 -49.49
C GLU A 10 -5.49 5.10 -48.58
N LYS A 11 -4.71 6.01 -49.12
CA LYS A 11 -3.79 6.87 -48.39
C LYS A 11 -4.58 7.83 -47.50
N ILE A 12 -4.48 7.65 -46.19
CA ILE A 12 -4.88 8.65 -45.20
C ILE A 12 -3.99 9.87 -45.37
N PRO A 13 -4.51 11.10 -45.60
CA PRO A 13 -3.68 12.28 -45.72
C PRO A 13 -3.01 12.63 -44.41
N GLU A 14 -1.68 12.77 -44.40
CA GLU A 14 -0.89 13.37 -43.34
C GLU A 14 -1.41 14.77 -43.06
N VAL A 15 -1.91 14.99 -41.84
CA VAL A 15 -2.25 16.33 -41.34
C VAL A 15 -0.95 16.98 -40.89
N THR A 16 -0.43 17.89 -41.70
CA THR A 16 0.64 18.80 -41.30
C THR A 16 0.12 19.85 -40.32
N PRO A 17 0.88 20.20 -39.25
CA PRO A 17 0.45 21.17 -38.24
C PRO A 17 0.79 22.62 -38.68
N GLU A 18 0.24 23.09 -39.77
CA GLU A 18 0.31 24.52 -40.14
C GLU A 18 -0.93 24.89 -40.95
N THR A 19 -2.05 25.02 -40.24
CA THR A 19 -3.10 25.91 -40.66
C THR A 19 -3.58 26.61 -39.40
N ILE A 20 -2.91 27.71 -39.10
CA ILE A 20 -3.45 28.73 -38.22
C ILE A 20 -4.72 29.20 -38.90
N ILE A 21 -5.87 28.74 -38.40
CA ILE A 21 -7.15 29.36 -38.71
C ILE A 21 -7.09 30.74 -38.01
N GLU A 22 -6.93 31.78 -38.77
CA GLU A 22 -7.17 33.15 -38.32
C GLU A 22 -8.54 33.14 -37.62
N ASP A 23 -8.56 33.52 -36.33
CA ASP A 23 -9.79 33.76 -35.59
C ASP A 23 -10.63 34.78 -36.37
N GLU A 24 -11.56 34.30 -37.19
CA GLU A 24 -12.70 35.14 -37.55
C GLU A 24 -13.47 35.42 -36.25
N GLU A 25 -13.41 36.65 -35.76
CA GLU A 25 -14.26 37.11 -34.70
C GLU A 25 -15.71 36.72 -35.03
N PRO A 26 -16.45 36.03 -34.18
CA PRO A 26 -17.83 35.70 -34.40
C PRO A 26 -18.57 36.97 -34.71
N PRO A 27 -19.43 36.99 -35.76
CA PRO A 27 -20.12 38.21 -36.19
C PRO A 27 -20.79 38.84 -34.96
N ALA A 28 -20.49 40.13 -34.73
CA ALA A 28 -21.02 40.89 -33.63
C ALA A 28 -22.55 40.74 -33.62
N TYR A 29 -23.09 40.19 -32.55
CA TYR A 29 -24.54 40.04 -32.34
C TYR A 29 -25.21 41.40 -32.51
N GLN A 30 -25.93 41.61 -33.61
CA GLN A 30 -26.80 42.76 -33.79
C GLN A 30 -28.15 42.42 -33.16
N PRO A 31 -28.56 43.09 -32.09
CA PRO A 31 -29.87 42.89 -31.50
C PRO A 31 -30.97 43.20 -32.57
N ALA A 32 -31.97 42.37 -32.67
CA ALA A 32 -33.13 42.61 -33.49
C ALA A 32 -33.73 43.98 -33.11
N GLU A 33 -33.91 44.88 -34.12
CA GLU A 33 -34.47 46.19 -33.89
C GLU A 33 -35.84 46.09 -33.20
N GLY A 34 -35.96 46.64 -32.00
CA GLY A 34 -37.24 46.78 -31.30
C GLY A 34 -37.28 46.31 -29.85
N LEU A 35 -36.25 45.62 -29.31
CA LEU A 35 -36.20 45.29 -27.87
C LEU A 35 -35.29 46.27 -27.13
N PRO A 36 -35.77 46.92 -26.05
CA PRO A 36 -34.92 47.82 -25.29
C PRO A 36 -33.76 47.05 -24.69
N TYR A 37 -32.52 47.41 -25.01
CA TYR A 37 -31.30 46.91 -24.39
C TYR A 37 -31.39 47.09 -22.88
N ARG A 38 -31.50 45.99 -22.12
CA ARG A 38 -31.46 46.03 -20.66
C ARG A 38 -30.02 45.68 -20.22
N PRO A 39 -29.23 46.69 -19.80
CA PRO A 39 -27.85 46.46 -19.37
C PRO A 39 -27.73 45.58 -18.10
N GLU A 40 -28.86 45.34 -17.44
CA GLU A 40 -28.89 44.49 -16.23
C GLU A 40 -28.69 42.99 -16.48
N LEU A 41 -28.80 42.52 -17.71
CA LEU A 41 -28.69 41.09 -18.05
C LEU A 41 -27.26 40.60 -18.32
N SER A 42 -26.28 41.49 -18.45
CA SER A 42 -24.89 41.17 -18.74
C SER A 42 -23.96 41.22 -17.52
N ASN A 43 -24.52 41.25 -16.30
CA ASN A 43 -23.70 41.31 -15.10
C ASN A 43 -23.16 39.89 -14.77
N LEU A 44 -21.85 39.70 -14.93
CA LEU A 44 -21.14 38.46 -14.67
C LEU A 44 -21.48 37.92 -13.26
N SER A 45 -21.64 38.80 -12.29
CA SER A 45 -22.07 38.47 -10.93
C SER A 45 -23.41 37.74 -10.90
N LYS A 46 -24.39 38.18 -11.70
CA LYS A 46 -25.72 37.58 -11.78
C LYS A 46 -25.68 36.20 -12.47
N MET A 47 -24.81 36.01 -13.46
CA MET A 47 -24.60 34.73 -14.09
C MET A 47 -24.01 33.71 -13.09
N TYR A 48 -23.05 34.14 -12.25
CA TYR A 48 -22.52 33.27 -11.19
C TYR A 48 -23.54 32.98 -10.08
N GLN A 49 -24.36 33.95 -9.71
CA GLN A 49 -25.35 33.79 -8.64
C GLN A 49 -26.54 32.89 -9.03
N THR A 50 -26.86 32.78 -10.32
CA THR A 50 -27.99 31.96 -10.77
C THR A 50 -27.55 30.76 -11.58
N TRP A 51 -27.10 30.95 -12.81
CA TRP A 51 -26.85 29.83 -13.73
C TRP A 51 -25.72 28.89 -13.32
N PHE A 52 -24.65 29.48 -12.78
CA PHE A 52 -23.53 28.65 -12.32
C PHE A 52 -23.91 27.86 -11.07
N LEU A 53 -24.61 28.45 -10.12
CA LEU A 53 -25.08 27.77 -8.92
C LEU A 53 -26.11 26.68 -9.26
N ASP A 54 -27.05 26.96 -10.17
CA ASP A 54 -28.04 25.99 -10.64
C ASP A 54 -27.35 24.81 -11.31
N TYR A 55 -26.37 25.07 -12.19
CA TYR A 55 -25.59 24.01 -12.83
C TYR A 55 -24.73 23.24 -11.82
N ALA A 56 -24.05 23.92 -10.90
CA ALA A 56 -23.26 23.29 -9.86
C ALA A 56 -24.14 22.40 -8.96
N SER A 57 -25.29 22.89 -8.53
CA SER A 57 -26.28 22.13 -7.76
C SER A 57 -26.75 20.89 -8.51
N TYR A 58 -27.11 21.04 -9.79
CA TYR A 58 -27.49 19.91 -10.64
C TYR A 58 -26.39 18.86 -10.75
N VAL A 59 -25.12 19.26 -11.00
CA VAL A 59 -24.00 18.31 -11.10
C VAL A 59 -23.75 17.58 -9.77
N ILE A 60 -23.93 18.26 -8.64
CA ILE A 60 -23.76 17.66 -7.31
C ILE A 60 -24.88 16.65 -7.04
N LEU A 61 -26.14 17.06 -7.15
CA LEU A 61 -27.29 16.28 -6.71
C LEU A 61 -27.70 15.20 -7.71
N GLU A 62 -27.65 15.50 -9.01
CA GLU A 62 -28.23 14.64 -10.05
C GLU A 62 -27.19 13.91 -10.92
N ARG A 63 -25.88 14.01 -10.61
CA ARG A 63 -24.84 13.36 -11.45
C ARG A 63 -23.69 12.71 -10.67
N ALA A 64 -22.97 13.49 -9.85
CA ALA A 64 -21.64 13.07 -9.42
C ALA A 64 -21.60 12.35 -8.06
N VAL A 65 -22.46 12.76 -7.12
CA VAL A 65 -22.45 12.30 -5.74
C VAL A 65 -23.51 11.25 -5.50
N PRO A 66 -23.19 10.12 -4.84
CA PRO A 66 -24.19 9.08 -4.54
C PRO A 66 -25.12 9.52 -3.42
N HIS A 67 -26.38 9.02 -3.46
CA HIS A 67 -27.34 9.21 -2.39
C HIS A 67 -27.06 8.30 -1.21
N ILE A 68 -27.20 8.77 0.02
CA ILE A 68 -26.88 7.99 1.23
C ILE A 68 -27.78 6.76 1.40
N ASP A 69 -29.06 6.83 1.03
CA ASP A 69 -30.04 5.78 1.24
C ASP A 69 -29.76 4.50 0.46
N ASP A 70 -29.31 4.61 -0.80
CA ASP A 70 -29.07 3.46 -1.67
C ASP A 70 -27.63 3.36 -2.18
N GLY A 71 -26.81 4.39 -1.94
CA GLY A 71 -25.42 4.41 -2.37
C GLY A 71 -25.23 4.54 -3.89
N LEU A 72 -26.26 4.95 -4.61
CA LEU A 72 -26.27 5.01 -6.06
C LEU A 72 -26.29 6.45 -6.57
N LYS A 73 -25.64 6.66 -7.72
CA LYS A 73 -25.83 7.85 -8.52
C LYS A 73 -27.16 7.75 -9.29
N PRO A 74 -27.79 8.86 -9.68
CA PRO A 74 -29.08 8.83 -10.39
C PRO A 74 -29.10 7.94 -11.64
N VAL A 75 -28.05 7.98 -12.47
CA VAL A 75 -27.94 7.11 -13.65
C VAL A 75 -27.93 5.60 -13.27
N GLN A 76 -27.22 5.25 -12.22
CA GLN A 76 -27.13 3.83 -11.74
C GLN A 76 -28.47 3.36 -11.22
N ARG A 77 -29.17 4.20 -10.45
CA ARG A 77 -30.52 3.91 -9.93
C ARG A 77 -31.51 3.71 -11.06
N ARG A 78 -31.51 4.55 -12.07
CA ARG A 78 -32.37 4.46 -13.25
C ARG A 78 -32.09 3.20 -14.07
N ILE A 79 -30.83 2.82 -14.25
CA ILE A 79 -30.44 1.56 -14.90
C ILE A 79 -31.00 0.36 -14.14
N LEU A 80 -30.81 0.30 -12.82
CA LEU A 80 -31.27 -0.82 -11.99
C LEU A 80 -32.79 -0.89 -11.93
N TYR A 81 -33.47 0.25 -11.80
CA TYR A 81 -34.93 0.32 -11.86
C TYR A 81 -35.46 -0.20 -13.19
N ASN A 82 -34.86 0.21 -14.30
CA ASN A 82 -35.29 -0.25 -15.60
C ASN A 82 -35.02 -1.75 -15.81
N LEU A 83 -33.85 -2.24 -15.38
CA LEU A 83 -33.56 -3.69 -15.37
C LEU A 83 -34.62 -4.48 -14.60
N LYS A 84 -35.10 -3.98 -13.45
CA LYS A 84 -36.14 -4.60 -12.67
C LYS A 84 -37.47 -4.66 -13.44
N ARG A 85 -37.84 -3.62 -14.18
CA ARG A 85 -39.05 -3.57 -15.01
C ARG A 85 -38.98 -4.50 -16.20
N MET A 86 -37.79 -4.66 -16.81
CA MET A 86 -37.57 -5.54 -17.96
C MET A 86 -37.34 -7.00 -17.55
N ASP A 87 -37.21 -7.28 -16.26
CA ASP A 87 -36.79 -8.59 -15.77
C ASP A 87 -37.80 -9.71 -16.09
N SER A 88 -37.32 -10.65 -16.86
CA SER A 88 -38.01 -11.88 -17.22
C SER A 88 -37.23 -13.14 -16.78
N GLY A 89 -36.19 -12.97 -15.94
CA GLY A 89 -35.28 -14.04 -15.57
C GLY A 89 -34.24 -14.37 -16.66
N LYS A 90 -34.31 -13.74 -17.84
CA LYS A 90 -33.41 -13.96 -18.97
C LYS A 90 -32.43 -12.82 -19.12
N LEU A 91 -31.29 -13.13 -19.71
CA LEU A 91 -30.30 -12.13 -20.11
C LEU A 91 -30.85 -11.19 -21.18
N ILE A 92 -30.59 -9.91 -21.09
CA ILE A 92 -31.08 -8.83 -21.95
C ILE A 92 -29.88 -8.13 -22.56
N LYS A 93 -29.93 -7.81 -23.87
CA LYS A 93 -28.89 -7.02 -24.53
C LYS A 93 -28.69 -5.66 -23.84
N VAL A 94 -27.45 -5.30 -23.60
CA VAL A 94 -27.09 -4.01 -22.98
C VAL A 94 -27.64 -2.83 -23.79
N ALA A 95 -27.60 -2.90 -25.12
CA ALA A 95 -28.18 -1.87 -25.99
C ALA A 95 -29.69 -1.64 -25.73
N ASN A 96 -30.46 -2.69 -25.42
CA ASN A 96 -31.89 -2.56 -25.08
C ASN A 96 -32.08 -1.92 -23.71
N ILE A 97 -31.24 -2.29 -22.73
CA ILE A 97 -31.28 -1.71 -21.38
C ILE A 97 -30.96 -0.22 -21.45
N VAL A 98 -29.93 0.17 -22.21
CA VAL A 98 -29.53 1.56 -22.41
C VAL A 98 -30.66 2.35 -23.07
N GLY A 99 -31.24 1.83 -24.18
CA GLY A 99 -32.35 2.49 -24.88
C GLY A 99 -33.58 2.72 -24.01
N GLU A 100 -33.98 1.72 -23.21
CA GLU A 100 -35.10 1.88 -22.28
C GLU A 100 -34.78 2.82 -21.12
N THR A 101 -33.49 2.90 -20.68
CA THR A 101 -33.06 3.80 -19.59
C THR A 101 -33.09 5.27 -20.01
N MET A 102 -32.93 5.57 -21.30
CA MET A 102 -33.03 6.94 -21.84
C MET A 102 -34.40 7.60 -21.56
N LYS A 103 -35.46 6.79 -21.32
CA LYS A 103 -36.78 7.32 -20.93
C LYS A 103 -36.75 8.02 -19.56
N TYR A 104 -35.81 7.66 -18.72
CA TYR A 104 -35.64 8.19 -17.35
C TYR A 104 -34.45 9.12 -17.23
N HIS A 105 -33.44 8.97 -18.08
CA HIS A 105 -32.15 9.68 -17.97
C HIS A 105 -31.94 10.57 -19.21
N PRO A 106 -32.06 11.92 -19.10
CA PRO A 106 -32.01 12.83 -20.22
C PRO A 106 -30.57 13.13 -20.68
N HIS A 107 -29.75 12.08 -20.89
CA HIS A 107 -28.36 12.18 -21.34
C HIS A 107 -28.07 11.13 -22.42
N GLY A 108 -26.93 11.28 -23.11
CA GLY A 108 -26.54 10.41 -24.19
C GLY A 108 -26.35 8.95 -23.77
N ASP A 109 -26.63 8.03 -24.66
CA ASP A 109 -26.55 6.56 -24.52
C ASP A 109 -25.18 6.09 -24.07
N ALA A 110 -24.09 6.71 -24.51
CA ALA A 110 -22.74 6.37 -24.12
C ALA A 110 -22.53 6.44 -22.60
N SER A 111 -23.04 7.50 -21.94
CA SER A 111 -22.92 7.67 -20.48
C SER A 111 -23.68 6.58 -19.70
N ILE A 112 -24.81 6.15 -20.22
CA ILE A 112 -25.62 5.08 -19.63
C ILE A 112 -24.92 3.73 -19.83
N ASN A 113 -24.39 3.49 -21.03
CA ASN A 113 -23.62 2.28 -21.34
C ASN A 113 -22.41 2.13 -20.41
N ASP A 114 -21.63 3.19 -20.23
CA ASP A 114 -20.43 3.18 -19.37
C ASP A 114 -20.80 2.94 -17.90
N ALA A 115 -21.87 3.57 -17.42
CA ALA A 115 -22.37 3.34 -16.06
C ALA A 115 -22.83 1.88 -15.87
N LEU A 116 -23.52 1.30 -16.86
CA LEU A 116 -23.95 -0.09 -16.83
C LEU A 116 -22.77 -1.07 -16.84
N VAL A 117 -21.75 -0.79 -17.69
CA VAL A 117 -20.51 -1.59 -17.73
C VAL A 117 -19.81 -1.55 -16.38
N GLN A 118 -19.66 -0.37 -15.79
CA GLN A 118 -19.04 -0.24 -14.45
C GLN A 118 -19.82 -1.00 -13.36
N LEU A 119 -21.15 -0.97 -13.39
CA LEU A 119 -21.98 -1.74 -12.45
C LEU A 119 -21.78 -3.27 -12.64
N GLY A 120 -21.70 -3.72 -13.90
CA GLY A 120 -21.45 -5.12 -14.22
C GLY A 120 -20.09 -5.62 -13.78
N GLN A 121 -19.04 -4.81 -13.98
CA GLN A 121 -17.68 -5.13 -13.57
C GLN A 121 -17.50 -5.26 -12.06
N LYS A 122 -18.33 -4.58 -11.25
CA LYS A 122 -18.33 -4.71 -9.79
C LYS A 122 -18.88 -6.07 -9.28
N GLY A 123 -19.67 -6.77 -10.07
CA GLY A 123 -20.13 -8.14 -9.80
C GLY A 123 -21.10 -8.33 -8.63
N PHE A 124 -21.75 -7.26 -8.13
CA PHE A 124 -22.72 -7.36 -7.04
C PHE A 124 -24.17 -7.45 -7.55
N LEU A 125 -24.56 -6.50 -8.40
CA LEU A 125 -25.96 -6.26 -8.74
C LEU A 125 -26.40 -6.87 -10.08
N ILE A 126 -25.44 -7.16 -10.94
CA ILE A 126 -25.69 -7.54 -12.33
C ILE A 126 -24.91 -8.80 -12.68
N ASP A 127 -25.60 -9.83 -13.15
CA ASP A 127 -24.99 -10.98 -13.81
C ASP A 127 -24.72 -10.63 -15.27
N THR A 128 -23.50 -10.83 -15.72
CA THR A 128 -23.01 -10.41 -17.02
C THR A 128 -22.70 -11.58 -17.94
N GLN A 129 -22.93 -11.41 -19.25
CA GLN A 129 -22.51 -12.35 -20.29
C GLN A 129 -21.86 -11.63 -21.47
N GLY A 130 -20.79 -12.22 -21.99
CA GLY A 130 -19.98 -11.63 -23.06
C GLY A 130 -18.73 -10.92 -22.52
N ASN A 131 -18.10 -10.10 -23.36
CA ASN A 131 -16.90 -9.36 -22.99
C ASN A 131 -17.24 -8.00 -22.38
N TRP A 132 -17.19 -7.93 -21.05
CA TRP A 132 -17.44 -6.71 -20.26
C TRP A 132 -16.18 -5.90 -19.96
N GLY A 133 -15.09 -6.14 -20.73
CA GLY A 133 -13.78 -5.56 -20.46
C GLY A 133 -13.04 -6.32 -19.35
N ASN A 134 -11.86 -5.85 -19.04
CA ASN A 134 -11.01 -6.45 -18.01
C ASN A 134 -10.46 -5.35 -17.08
N ILE A 135 -10.81 -5.40 -15.81
CA ILE A 135 -10.35 -4.43 -14.80
C ILE A 135 -8.85 -4.55 -14.50
N LEU A 136 -8.21 -5.70 -14.83
CA LEU A 136 -6.78 -5.90 -14.62
C LEU A 136 -5.96 -5.31 -15.78
N THR A 137 -6.35 -5.58 -17.03
CA THR A 137 -5.63 -5.10 -18.21
C THR A 137 -6.06 -3.70 -18.64
N GLY A 138 -7.28 -3.29 -18.32
CA GLY A 138 -7.89 -2.04 -18.75
C GLY A 138 -8.56 -2.15 -20.13
N ASP A 139 -8.70 -3.36 -20.68
CA ASP A 139 -9.41 -3.57 -21.94
C ASP A 139 -10.86 -3.10 -21.84
N PRO A 140 -11.37 -2.38 -22.85
CA PRO A 140 -12.74 -1.90 -22.88
C PRO A 140 -13.74 -3.04 -23.07
N ALA A 141 -14.98 -2.81 -22.64
CA ALA A 141 -16.07 -3.72 -22.92
C ALA A 141 -16.43 -3.71 -24.40
N ALA A 142 -16.94 -4.84 -24.88
CA ALA A 142 -17.53 -4.93 -26.21
C ALA A 142 -18.76 -4.01 -26.34
N ALA A 143 -19.13 -3.64 -27.57
CA ALA A 143 -20.30 -2.80 -27.80
C ALA A 143 -21.58 -3.44 -27.21
N GLY A 144 -22.49 -2.62 -26.68
CA GLY A 144 -23.69 -3.06 -25.96
C GLY A 144 -24.62 -4.00 -26.72
N ARG A 145 -24.50 -4.08 -28.06
CA ARG A 145 -25.24 -5.04 -28.89
C ARG A 145 -24.72 -6.48 -28.77
N TYR A 146 -23.52 -6.69 -28.26
CA TYR A 146 -22.89 -8.03 -28.14
C TYR A 146 -22.96 -8.59 -26.72
N ILE A 147 -23.01 -7.73 -25.71
CA ILE A 147 -23.02 -8.11 -24.30
C ILE A 147 -24.42 -8.10 -23.71
N GLU A 148 -24.65 -8.92 -22.70
CA GLU A 148 -25.94 -9.12 -22.08
C GLU A 148 -25.84 -9.04 -20.56
N ALA A 149 -26.94 -8.60 -19.95
CA ALA A 149 -27.03 -8.43 -18.50
C ALA A 149 -28.42 -8.87 -17.98
N LYS A 150 -28.45 -9.24 -16.71
CA LYS A 150 -29.66 -9.40 -15.90
C LYS A 150 -29.37 -9.06 -14.46
N LEU A 151 -30.42 -8.87 -13.64
CA LEU A 151 -30.22 -8.68 -12.20
C LEU A 151 -29.66 -9.95 -11.55
N SER A 152 -28.72 -9.77 -10.62
CA SER A 152 -28.21 -10.87 -9.80
C SER A 152 -29.22 -11.31 -8.75
N ALA A 153 -29.07 -12.54 -8.21
CA ALA A 153 -29.88 -13.02 -7.11
C ALA A 153 -29.78 -12.10 -5.87
N PHE A 154 -28.59 -11.57 -5.59
CA PHE A 154 -28.37 -10.60 -4.52
C PHE A 154 -29.15 -9.30 -4.75
N ALA A 155 -29.16 -8.76 -5.98
CA ALA A 155 -29.93 -7.55 -6.29
C ALA A 155 -31.44 -7.75 -6.06
N HIS A 156 -31.99 -8.87 -6.47
CA HIS A 156 -33.42 -9.17 -6.23
C HIS A 156 -33.77 -9.19 -4.76
N GLU A 157 -32.87 -9.71 -3.92
CA GLU A 157 -33.16 -9.94 -2.51
C GLU A 157 -32.90 -8.68 -1.67
N ALA A 158 -31.81 -7.94 -1.97
CA ALA A 158 -31.30 -6.87 -1.12
C ALA A 158 -31.70 -5.45 -1.58
N VAL A 159 -32.11 -5.26 -2.85
CA VAL A 159 -32.22 -3.91 -3.43
C VAL A 159 -33.65 -3.46 -3.65
N TYR A 160 -34.59 -4.37 -3.83
CA TYR A 160 -35.97 -4.03 -4.24
C TYR A 160 -37.01 -4.39 -3.20
N SER A 161 -37.96 -3.50 -3.05
CA SER A 161 -39.22 -3.73 -2.35
C SER A 161 -40.26 -2.69 -2.81
N ASP A 162 -41.24 -3.11 -3.59
CA ASP A 162 -42.26 -2.21 -4.12
C ASP A 162 -43.13 -1.59 -3.01
N ARG A 163 -43.20 -2.24 -1.83
CA ARG A 163 -43.97 -1.79 -0.68
C ARG A 163 -43.43 -0.53 -0.01
N VAL A 164 -42.11 -0.35 0.01
CA VAL A 164 -41.44 0.74 0.77
C VAL A 164 -40.63 1.66 -0.12
N THR A 165 -40.70 1.54 -1.44
CA THR A 165 -40.03 2.40 -2.39
C THR A 165 -40.70 3.78 -2.45
N PRO A 166 -40.01 4.89 -2.20
CA PRO A 166 -40.53 6.24 -2.43
C PRO A 166 -40.45 6.59 -3.92
N TRP A 167 -41.51 7.18 -4.45
CA TRP A 167 -41.63 7.50 -5.88
C TRP A 167 -41.69 8.98 -6.14
N LYS A 168 -41.10 9.43 -7.26
CA LYS A 168 -41.21 10.79 -7.81
C LYS A 168 -41.52 10.73 -9.30
N LYS A 169 -42.03 11.84 -9.85
CA LYS A 169 -42.22 11.95 -11.30
C LYS A 169 -40.86 12.02 -12.02
N THR A 170 -40.81 11.40 -13.21
CA THR A 170 -39.69 11.55 -14.13
C THR A 170 -39.52 13.00 -14.60
N TYR A 171 -38.37 13.33 -15.21
CA TYR A 171 -38.07 14.68 -15.70
C TYR A 171 -39.11 15.24 -16.68
N ASP A 172 -39.79 14.38 -17.43
CA ASP A 172 -40.85 14.71 -18.40
C ASP A 172 -42.27 14.62 -17.77
N GLY A 173 -42.42 14.21 -16.52
CA GLY A 173 -43.66 14.06 -15.79
C GLY A 173 -44.57 12.94 -16.23
N THR A 174 -44.15 12.11 -17.21
CA THR A 174 -44.99 11.08 -17.82
C THR A 174 -45.11 9.79 -17.01
N THR A 175 -44.03 9.44 -16.27
CA THR A 175 -43.98 8.19 -15.50
C THR A 175 -43.42 8.44 -14.10
N ASP A 176 -43.35 7.40 -13.26
CA ASP A 176 -42.77 7.46 -11.94
C ASP A 176 -41.41 6.76 -11.92
N GLU A 177 -40.46 7.36 -11.21
CA GLU A 177 -39.15 6.78 -10.91
C GLU A 177 -38.88 6.77 -9.39
N PRO A 178 -38.08 5.82 -8.88
CA PRO A 178 -37.75 5.77 -7.45
C PRO A 178 -36.85 6.97 -7.04
N VAL A 179 -37.18 7.60 -5.93
CA VAL A 179 -36.32 8.63 -5.30
C VAL A 179 -35.01 7.98 -4.84
N ALA A 180 -35.13 6.85 -4.13
CA ALA A 180 -34.05 5.96 -3.73
C ALA A 180 -34.55 4.53 -3.72
N LEU A 181 -33.70 3.56 -4.03
CA LEU A 181 -34.03 2.15 -3.91
C LEU A 181 -33.96 1.72 -2.43
N PRO A 182 -34.85 0.83 -1.97
CA PRO A 182 -34.86 0.34 -0.59
C PRO A 182 -33.80 -0.72 -0.35
N VAL A 183 -32.53 -0.31 -0.42
CA VAL A 183 -31.38 -1.20 -0.30
C VAL A 183 -31.18 -1.63 1.16
N LYS A 184 -31.14 -2.94 1.39
CA LYS A 184 -31.00 -3.56 2.71
C LYS A 184 -29.60 -4.14 2.94
N PHE A 185 -28.59 -3.36 2.54
CA PHE A 185 -27.17 -3.70 2.66
C PHE A 185 -26.33 -2.44 2.50
N PRO A 186 -25.16 -2.28 3.13
CA PRO A 186 -24.27 -1.11 2.97
C PRO A 186 -23.59 -1.10 1.59
N LEU A 187 -24.40 -1.01 0.54
CA LEU A 187 -24.01 -1.13 -0.86
C LEU A 187 -22.98 -0.08 -1.28
N LEU A 188 -23.11 1.15 -0.79
CA LEU A 188 -22.18 2.22 -1.06
C LEU A 188 -20.76 1.86 -0.65
N LEU A 189 -20.60 1.28 0.53
CA LEU A 189 -19.29 0.86 1.05
C LEU A 189 -18.77 -0.38 0.32
N ALA A 190 -19.64 -1.33 -0.05
CA ALA A 190 -19.23 -2.51 -0.81
C ALA A 190 -18.69 -2.15 -2.20
N GLN A 191 -19.41 -1.27 -2.91
CA GLN A 191 -19.07 -0.91 -4.28
C GLN A 191 -18.04 0.21 -4.39
N GLY A 192 -17.95 1.05 -3.36
CA GLY A 192 -17.27 2.33 -3.46
C GLY A 192 -17.91 3.29 -4.46
N ALA A 193 -17.57 4.55 -4.38
CA ALA A 193 -18.02 5.56 -5.33
C ALA A 193 -16.95 6.62 -5.53
N GLU A 194 -16.76 7.05 -6.78
CA GLU A 194 -15.92 8.18 -7.14
C GLU A 194 -16.69 9.11 -8.04
N GLY A 195 -16.66 10.41 -7.74
CA GLY A 195 -17.32 11.43 -8.53
C GLY A 195 -16.71 12.80 -8.31
N ILE A 196 -16.57 13.53 -9.41
CA ILE A 196 -16.07 14.91 -9.39
C ILE A 196 -17.23 15.82 -9.76
N ALA A 197 -17.57 16.73 -8.86
CA ALA A 197 -18.58 17.74 -9.06
C ALA A 197 -17.95 19.14 -9.10
N VAL A 198 -18.78 20.17 -9.17
CA VAL A 198 -18.32 21.55 -9.12
C VAL A 198 -18.06 21.95 -7.67
N GLY A 199 -16.80 22.24 -7.35
CA GLY A 199 -16.39 22.67 -6.01
C GLY A 199 -16.27 21.55 -4.96
N LEU A 200 -16.68 20.33 -5.28
CA LEU A 200 -16.53 19.17 -4.38
C LEU A 200 -16.29 17.87 -5.15
N SER A 201 -15.81 16.86 -4.44
CA SER A 201 -15.65 15.51 -4.96
C SER A 201 -16.07 14.50 -3.91
N SER A 202 -16.45 13.31 -4.35
CA SER A 202 -16.67 12.13 -3.51
C SER A 202 -15.68 11.06 -3.92
N LYS A 203 -14.99 10.43 -2.95
CA LYS A 203 -14.11 9.30 -3.15
C LYS A 203 -14.24 8.34 -1.99
N ILE A 204 -15.21 7.45 -2.10
CA ILE A 204 -15.52 6.40 -1.12
C ILE A 204 -14.91 5.10 -1.64
N LEU A 205 -14.00 4.53 -0.87
CA LEU A 205 -13.29 3.30 -1.25
C LEU A 205 -14.18 2.08 -1.02
N SER A 206 -13.97 1.03 -1.82
CA SER A 206 -14.68 -0.25 -1.64
C SER A 206 -14.18 -1.01 -0.41
N HIS A 207 -15.09 -1.76 0.23
CA HIS A 207 -14.83 -2.59 1.40
C HIS A 207 -15.32 -4.01 1.16
N ASN A 208 -14.83 -4.95 1.95
CA ASN A 208 -15.18 -6.35 1.81
C ASN A 208 -16.64 -6.61 2.19
N PHE A 209 -17.32 -7.40 1.38
CA PHE A 209 -18.74 -7.74 1.57
C PHE A 209 -19.02 -8.42 2.91
N VAL A 210 -18.19 -9.40 3.28
CA VAL A 210 -18.36 -10.18 4.51
C VAL A 210 -18.10 -9.29 5.73
N GLU A 211 -17.00 -8.54 5.71
CA GLU A 211 -16.61 -7.64 6.81
C GLU A 211 -17.66 -6.55 7.05
N LEU A 212 -18.29 -6.02 5.98
CA LEU A 212 -19.41 -5.08 6.11
C LEU A 212 -20.62 -5.69 6.81
N ALA A 213 -20.99 -6.92 6.46
CA ALA A 213 -22.12 -7.61 7.09
C ALA A 213 -21.80 -8.02 8.54
N GLU A 214 -20.57 -8.42 8.83
CA GLU A 214 -20.11 -8.70 10.19
C GLU A 214 -20.08 -7.43 11.06
N ALA A 215 -19.57 -6.32 10.53
CA ALA A 215 -19.56 -5.03 11.20
C ALA A 215 -21.00 -4.51 11.45
N ALA A 216 -21.93 -4.75 10.52
CA ALA A 216 -23.34 -4.45 10.73
C ALA A 216 -23.94 -5.28 11.87
N CYS A 217 -23.62 -6.57 11.98
CA CYS A 217 -24.03 -7.41 13.10
C CYS A 217 -23.40 -6.94 14.44
N ALA A 218 -22.12 -6.57 14.45
CA ALA A 218 -21.42 -6.04 15.61
C ALA A 218 -22.08 -4.75 16.12
N TYR A 219 -22.32 -3.80 15.21
CA TYR A 219 -23.03 -2.56 15.54
C TYR A 219 -24.42 -2.82 16.18
N LEU A 220 -25.21 -3.71 15.58
CA LEU A 220 -26.55 -4.04 16.11
C LEU A 220 -26.51 -4.71 17.49
N ARG A 221 -25.40 -5.34 17.85
CA ARG A 221 -25.16 -5.89 19.20
C ARG A 221 -24.58 -4.88 20.19
N GLY A 222 -24.21 -3.67 19.71
CA GLY A 222 -23.52 -2.66 20.51
C GLY A 222 -22.02 -2.92 20.68
N GLU A 223 -21.42 -3.74 19.81
CA GLU A 223 -19.98 -4.05 19.80
C GLU A 223 -19.23 -3.03 18.91
N GLU A 224 -17.95 -2.82 19.20
CA GLU A 224 -17.08 -1.99 18.36
C GLU A 224 -16.70 -2.73 17.07
N PHE A 225 -16.52 -1.98 16.00
CA PHE A 225 -16.06 -2.50 14.72
C PHE A 225 -15.06 -1.57 14.06
N THR A 226 -14.23 -2.12 13.19
CA THR A 226 -13.28 -1.36 12.37
C THR A 226 -13.33 -1.88 10.94
N LEU A 227 -13.36 -0.97 9.98
CA LEU A 227 -13.44 -1.28 8.56
C LEU A 227 -12.25 -0.70 7.80
N TYR A 228 -11.64 -1.52 6.97
CA TYR A 228 -10.57 -1.11 6.06
C TYR A 228 -10.92 -1.45 4.61
N PRO A 229 -10.48 -0.62 3.65
CA PRO A 229 -10.75 -0.87 2.25
C PRO A 229 -10.28 -2.24 1.77
N ASP A 230 -11.01 -2.78 0.79
CA ASP A 230 -10.69 -3.99 0.05
C ASP A 230 -10.92 -3.75 -1.45
N PHE A 231 -9.95 -4.11 -2.29
CA PHE A 231 -9.96 -3.81 -3.70
C PHE A 231 -9.98 -5.06 -4.57
N PRO A 232 -10.73 -5.05 -5.68
CA PRO A 232 -10.82 -6.20 -6.59
C PRO A 232 -9.47 -6.61 -7.21
N THR A 233 -8.54 -5.67 -7.35
CA THR A 233 -7.20 -5.90 -7.90
C THR A 233 -6.21 -6.50 -6.90
N GLY A 234 -6.59 -6.65 -5.63
CA GLY A 234 -5.71 -7.10 -4.55
C GLY A 234 -4.68 -6.05 -4.15
N GLY A 235 -3.43 -6.46 -3.97
CA GLY A 235 -2.32 -5.61 -3.58
C GLY A 235 -2.17 -5.43 -2.07
N LEU A 236 -1.21 -4.60 -1.70
CA LEU A 236 -0.90 -4.28 -0.31
C LEU A 236 -1.42 -2.88 0.02
N ILE A 237 -1.90 -2.67 1.24
CA ILE A 237 -2.31 -1.34 1.71
C ILE A 237 -1.73 -1.00 3.06
N ASP A 238 -1.34 0.27 3.21
CA ASP A 238 -0.99 0.87 4.49
C ASP A 238 -2.11 1.81 4.92
N VAL A 239 -2.78 1.44 6.01
CA VAL A 239 -3.95 2.12 6.56
C VAL A 239 -3.63 3.03 7.75
N SER A 240 -2.34 3.20 8.10
CA SER A 240 -1.90 3.96 9.28
C SER A 240 -2.42 5.41 9.32
N ARG A 241 -2.73 5.98 8.15
CA ARG A 241 -3.27 7.35 8.00
C ARG A 241 -4.65 7.38 7.35
N TYR A 242 -5.37 6.27 7.33
CA TYR A 242 -6.66 6.15 6.65
C TYR A 242 -7.75 7.04 7.27
N ASN A 243 -7.73 7.19 8.59
CA ASN A 243 -8.64 8.04 9.37
C ASN A 243 -10.13 7.81 9.00
N ASP A 244 -10.57 6.53 9.03
CA ASP A 244 -11.95 6.12 8.73
C ASP A 244 -12.55 6.72 7.42
N GLY A 245 -11.70 6.98 6.43
CA GLY A 245 -12.14 7.55 5.15
C GLY A 245 -12.49 9.03 5.17
N GLU A 246 -12.22 9.74 6.25
CA GLU A 246 -12.46 11.17 6.40
C GLU A 246 -11.57 12.00 5.46
N ARG A 247 -12.07 13.17 5.07
CA ARG A 247 -11.31 14.14 4.28
C ARG A 247 -10.03 14.57 4.99
N GLY A 248 -8.89 14.40 4.32
CA GLY A 248 -7.56 14.65 4.87
C GLY A 248 -6.83 13.37 5.30
N GLY A 249 -7.54 12.26 5.42
CA GLY A 249 -6.93 10.93 5.52
C GLY A 249 -6.17 10.55 4.26
N SER A 250 -5.29 9.58 4.36
CA SER A 250 -4.56 9.02 3.22
C SER A 250 -4.29 7.53 3.40
N LEU A 251 -4.33 6.81 2.30
CA LEU A 251 -4.03 5.39 2.22
C LEU A 251 -2.99 5.18 1.12
N LYS A 252 -1.98 4.38 1.40
CA LYS A 252 -1.02 3.96 0.37
C LYS A 252 -1.37 2.56 -0.12
N SER A 253 -1.37 2.36 -1.43
CA SER A 253 -1.56 1.05 -2.06
C SER A 253 -0.31 0.70 -2.87
N ARG A 254 0.21 -0.52 -2.67
CA ARG A 254 1.36 -1.08 -3.38
C ARG A 254 0.99 -2.30 -4.18
N ALA A 255 1.63 -2.43 -5.34
CA ALA A 255 1.68 -3.69 -6.07
C ALA A 255 2.33 -4.77 -5.22
N LYS A 256 1.89 -6.01 -5.36
CA LYS A 256 2.61 -7.15 -4.80
C LYS A 256 3.68 -7.59 -5.79
N ILE A 257 4.94 -7.47 -5.37
CA ILE A 257 6.12 -7.79 -6.17
C ILE A 257 6.83 -8.97 -5.52
N ASP A 258 6.91 -10.08 -6.23
CA ASP A 258 7.55 -11.31 -5.80
C ASP A 258 8.87 -11.52 -6.55
N LYS A 259 9.91 -12.00 -5.87
CA LYS A 259 11.17 -12.40 -6.49
C LYS A 259 11.01 -13.81 -7.03
N ILE A 260 11.19 -14.01 -8.34
CA ILE A 260 11.26 -15.34 -8.96
C ILE A 260 12.68 -15.88 -8.83
N ASP A 261 13.65 -15.06 -9.17
CA ASP A 261 15.08 -15.33 -9.04
C ASP A 261 15.87 -14.01 -8.87
N SER A 262 17.20 -14.07 -8.81
CA SER A 262 18.06 -12.90 -8.61
C SER A 262 17.99 -11.84 -9.74
N LYS A 263 17.38 -12.17 -10.86
CA LYS A 263 17.29 -11.29 -12.06
C LYS A 263 15.87 -11.04 -12.52
N THR A 264 14.89 -11.77 -11.97
CA THR A 264 13.50 -11.72 -12.44
C THR A 264 12.55 -11.44 -11.27
N LEU A 265 11.77 -10.38 -11.41
CA LEU A 265 10.68 -10.02 -10.53
C LEU A 265 9.34 -10.30 -11.22
N SER A 266 8.31 -10.65 -10.45
CA SER A 266 6.92 -10.76 -10.93
C SER A 266 6.03 -9.83 -10.13
N ILE A 267 5.18 -9.06 -10.80
CA ILE A 267 4.11 -8.30 -10.18
C ILE A 267 2.85 -9.16 -10.31
N SER A 268 2.39 -9.67 -9.17
CA SER A 268 1.25 -10.60 -9.08
C SER A 268 -0.08 -9.94 -8.73
N GLU A 269 -0.07 -8.74 -8.14
CA GLU A 269 -1.25 -7.95 -7.80
C GLU A 269 -1.00 -6.46 -8.05
N LEU A 270 -2.04 -5.74 -8.48
CA LEU A 270 -1.94 -4.33 -8.85
C LEU A 270 -2.35 -3.40 -7.72
N PRO A 271 -1.76 -2.20 -7.64
CA PRO A 271 -2.27 -1.15 -6.77
C PRO A 271 -3.65 -0.69 -7.27
N VAL A 272 -4.47 -0.22 -6.36
CA VAL A 272 -5.83 0.22 -6.68
C VAL A 272 -5.85 1.31 -7.75
N GLY A 273 -6.77 1.18 -8.70
CA GLY A 273 -6.98 2.14 -9.79
C GLY A 273 -5.93 2.10 -10.89
N LYS A 274 -5.03 1.09 -10.89
CA LYS A 274 -4.06 0.86 -11.95
C LYS A 274 -4.38 -0.44 -12.70
N THR A 275 -4.08 -0.43 -14.00
CA THR A 275 -4.16 -1.59 -14.87
C THR A 275 -2.75 -2.04 -15.26
N THR A 276 -2.61 -3.27 -15.79
CA THR A 276 -1.30 -3.74 -16.24
C THR A 276 -0.72 -2.80 -17.30
N THR A 277 -1.54 -2.32 -18.23
CA THR A 277 -1.14 -1.37 -19.27
C THR A 277 -0.58 -0.08 -18.68
N THR A 278 -1.34 0.59 -17.79
CA THR A 278 -0.90 1.86 -17.18
C THR A 278 0.32 1.69 -16.29
N LEU A 279 0.42 0.55 -15.59
CA LEU A 279 1.57 0.23 -14.73
C LEU A 279 2.84 0.00 -15.57
N ILE A 280 2.74 -0.79 -16.64
CA ILE A 280 3.84 -1.04 -17.59
C ILE A 280 4.32 0.28 -18.21
N GLU A 281 3.40 1.14 -18.66
CA GLU A 281 3.76 2.46 -19.18
C GLU A 281 4.52 3.31 -18.16
N SER A 282 4.08 3.29 -16.89
CA SER A 282 4.77 3.99 -15.80
C SER A 282 6.18 3.44 -15.58
N ILE A 283 6.34 2.11 -15.60
CA ILE A 283 7.64 1.45 -15.47
C ILE A 283 8.56 1.82 -16.63
N LEU A 284 8.07 1.73 -17.87
CA LEU A 284 8.85 2.07 -19.08
C LEU A 284 9.31 3.53 -19.06
N LYS A 285 8.43 4.45 -18.68
CA LYS A 285 8.79 5.88 -18.49
C LYS A 285 9.88 6.09 -17.43
N ALA A 286 9.89 5.29 -16.35
CA ALA A 286 10.93 5.36 -15.35
C ALA A 286 12.26 4.76 -15.84
N VAL A 287 12.22 3.71 -16.67
CA VAL A 287 13.40 3.11 -17.34
C VAL A 287 14.00 4.11 -18.35
N GLU A 288 13.20 4.73 -19.19
CA GLU A 288 13.64 5.75 -20.16
C GLU A 288 14.33 6.94 -19.46
N LYS A 289 13.83 7.34 -18.32
CA LYS A 289 14.42 8.40 -17.49
C LYS A 289 15.66 7.95 -16.70
N GLY A 290 16.12 6.69 -16.86
CA GLY A 290 17.27 6.14 -16.16
C GLY A 290 17.08 5.93 -14.64
N LYS A 291 15.83 5.98 -14.15
CA LYS A 291 15.54 5.84 -12.70
C LYS A 291 15.59 4.38 -12.24
N ILE A 292 15.33 3.44 -13.15
CA ILE A 292 15.30 2.00 -12.88
C ILE A 292 16.00 1.28 -14.03
N ARG A 293 16.79 0.25 -13.70
CA ARG A 293 17.53 -0.56 -14.69
C ARG A 293 16.83 -1.89 -14.93
N ILE A 294 15.80 -1.87 -15.75
CA ILE A 294 15.09 -3.05 -16.24
C ILE A 294 15.50 -3.29 -17.71
N ARG A 295 15.82 -4.54 -18.04
CA ARG A 295 16.19 -4.96 -19.41
C ARG A 295 14.96 -5.28 -20.25
N ARG A 296 13.94 -5.90 -19.65
CA ARG A 296 12.75 -6.39 -20.36
C ARG A 296 11.55 -6.41 -19.43
N VAL A 297 10.39 -6.08 -19.98
CA VAL A 297 9.08 -6.16 -19.33
C VAL A 297 8.19 -7.05 -20.19
N ASP A 298 7.64 -8.09 -19.60
CA ASP A 298 6.74 -9.05 -20.28
C ASP A 298 5.42 -9.09 -19.50
N ASP A 299 4.30 -8.85 -20.22
CA ASP A 299 2.96 -9.03 -19.67
C ASP A 299 2.47 -10.45 -19.96
N MET A 300 2.35 -11.26 -18.91
CA MET A 300 1.84 -12.63 -18.95
C MET A 300 0.45 -12.73 -18.31
N THR A 301 -0.21 -11.59 -18.08
CA THR A 301 -1.51 -11.50 -17.42
C THR A 301 -2.58 -12.28 -18.18
N ALA A 302 -3.31 -13.12 -17.46
CA ALA A 302 -4.44 -13.88 -17.97
C ALA A 302 -5.63 -13.75 -17.01
N ALA A 303 -5.98 -14.79 -16.25
CA ALA A 303 -6.98 -14.72 -15.18
C ALA A 303 -6.49 -13.97 -13.94
N THR A 304 -5.19 -13.95 -13.73
CA THR A 304 -4.48 -13.24 -12.67
C THR A 304 -3.39 -12.38 -13.28
N THR A 305 -3.01 -11.32 -12.59
CA THR A 305 -1.89 -10.46 -13.00
C THR A 305 -0.57 -11.22 -12.91
N ASP A 306 0.26 -11.15 -13.95
CA ASP A 306 1.66 -11.63 -13.97
C ASP A 306 2.48 -10.75 -14.91
N ILE A 307 3.08 -9.69 -14.39
CA ILE A 307 4.01 -8.83 -15.15
C ILE A 307 5.42 -9.20 -14.74
N ARG A 308 6.22 -9.73 -15.66
CA ARG A 308 7.59 -10.15 -15.41
C ARG A 308 8.59 -9.08 -15.82
N LEU A 309 9.47 -8.76 -14.87
CA LEU A 309 10.50 -7.75 -15.02
C LEU A 309 11.88 -8.40 -14.97
N THR A 310 12.62 -8.37 -16.08
CA THR A 310 14.00 -8.86 -16.14
C THR A 310 14.95 -7.70 -15.82
N LEU A 311 15.69 -7.80 -14.73
CA LEU A 311 16.64 -6.79 -14.27
C LEU A 311 17.89 -6.76 -15.13
N ALA A 312 18.56 -5.60 -15.21
CA ALA A 312 19.87 -5.48 -15.84
C ALA A 312 20.94 -6.17 -14.97
N ALA A 313 22.07 -6.55 -15.57
CA ALA A 313 23.19 -7.16 -14.83
C ALA A 313 23.72 -6.22 -13.74
N GLY A 314 24.00 -6.77 -12.56
CA GLY A 314 24.56 -6.02 -11.42
C GLY A 314 23.55 -5.12 -10.68
N VAL A 315 22.25 -5.35 -10.86
CA VAL A 315 21.18 -4.69 -10.11
C VAL A 315 20.66 -5.61 -9.03
N SER A 316 20.62 -5.11 -7.79
CA SER A 316 20.01 -5.80 -6.66
C SER A 316 18.48 -5.86 -6.83
N SER A 317 17.88 -7.03 -6.58
CA SER A 317 16.44 -7.20 -6.64
C SER A 317 15.70 -6.38 -5.59
N ASP A 318 16.24 -6.28 -4.36
CA ASP A 318 15.65 -5.46 -3.29
C ASP A 318 15.66 -3.98 -3.65
N LYS A 319 16.80 -3.47 -4.13
CA LYS A 319 16.91 -2.10 -4.60
C LYS A 319 15.98 -1.80 -5.78
N ALA A 320 15.80 -2.76 -6.69
CA ALA A 320 14.89 -2.60 -7.81
C ALA A 320 13.41 -2.54 -7.35
N ILE A 321 13.02 -3.33 -6.36
CA ILE A 321 11.67 -3.30 -5.76
C ILE A 321 11.41 -1.93 -5.13
N ASP A 322 12.34 -1.43 -4.32
CA ASP A 322 12.22 -0.11 -3.71
C ASP A 322 12.16 1.01 -4.77
N ALA A 323 12.95 0.89 -5.84
CA ALA A 323 12.93 1.83 -6.95
C ALA A 323 11.59 1.80 -7.72
N LEU A 324 11.00 0.62 -7.90
CA LEU A 324 9.66 0.47 -8.48
C LEU A 324 8.61 1.20 -7.64
N TYR A 325 8.63 1.04 -6.31
CA TYR A 325 7.71 1.78 -5.43
C TYR A 325 7.98 3.29 -5.42
N ALA A 326 9.24 3.71 -5.47
CA ALA A 326 9.61 5.12 -5.38
C ALA A 326 9.37 5.92 -6.67
N PHE A 327 9.51 5.31 -7.86
CA PHE A 327 9.56 6.00 -9.14
C PHE A 327 8.45 5.63 -10.12
N THR A 328 7.60 4.67 -9.78
CA THR A 328 6.51 4.21 -10.64
C THR A 328 5.18 4.15 -9.92
N ASP A 329 4.14 3.84 -10.66
CA ASP A 329 2.80 3.63 -10.11
C ASP A 329 2.65 2.31 -9.34
N CYS A 330 3.76 1.58 -9.05
CA CYS A 330 3.74 0.43 -8.14
C CYS A 330 3.37 0.81 -6.70
N GLU A 331 3.56 2.06 -6.29
CA GLU A 331 2.97 2.67 -5.09
C GLU A 331 2.11 3.86 -5.49
N VAL A 332 0.86 3.89 -5.04
CA VAL A 332 -0.04 5.02 -5.22
C VAL A 332 -0.58 5.48 -3.86
N SER A 333 -0.71 6.80 -3.72
CA SER A 333 -1.35 7.41 -2.55
C SER A 333 -2.77 7.83 -2.90
N ILE A 334 -3.72 7.50 -2.04
CA ILE A 334 -5.14 7.79 -2.23
C ILE A 334 -5.63 8.62 -1.05
N SER A 335 -6.31 9.70 -1.35
CA SER A 335 -6.98 10.52 -0.34
C SER A 335 -8.48 10.24 -0.42
N PRO A 336 -9.07 9.53 0.56
CA PRO A 336 -10.50 9.33 0.62
C PRO A 336 -11.23 10.65 0.91
N ASN A 337 -12.50 10.69 0.56
CA ASN A 337 -13.40 11.79 0.85
C ASN A 337 -14.84 11.29 0.80
N CYS A 338 -15.37 10.88 1.95
CA CYS A 338 -16.73 10.36 2.06
C CYS A 338 -17.72 11.52 1.97
N CYS A 339 -18.22 11.79 0.76
CA CYS A 339 -19.25 12.78 0.50
C CYS A 339 -20.46 12.09 -0.14
N VAL A 340 -21.64 12.29 0.42
CA VAL A 340 -22.93 11.72 -0.02
C VAL A 340 -24.02 12.79 -0.07
N ILE A 341 -25.11 12.50 -0.76
CA ILE A 341 -26.33 13.35 -0.70
C ILE A 341 -27.25 12.84 0.39
N TYR A 342 -27.57 13.72 1.31
CA TYR A 342 -28.54 13.53 2.38
C TYR A 342 -29.51 14.74 2.42
N GLU A 343 -30.81 14.51 2.40
CA GLU A 343 -31.83 15.60 2.39
C GLU A 343 -31.53 16.71 1.37
N GLU A 344 -31.21 16.30 0.12
CA GLU A 344 -30.87 17.20 -0.99
C GLU A 344 -29.66 18.12 -0.74
N LYS A 345 -28.74 17.72 0.18
CA LYS A 345 -27.52 18.45 0.51
C LYS A 345 -26.32 17.51 0.53
N PRO A 346 -25.12 17.99 0.15
CA PRO A 346 -23.91 17.24 0.31
C PRO A 346 -23.55 17.13 1.81
N LEU A 347 -23.34 15.91 2.28
CA LEU A 347 -22.89 15.57 3.62
C LEU A 347 -21.51 14.93 3.55
N PHE A 348 -20.55 15.45 4.32
CA PHE A 348 -19.25 14.86 4.55
C PHE A 348 -19.31 14.03 5.83
N THR A 349 -18.85 12.81 5.76
CA THR A 349 -19.01 11.81 6.81
C THR A 349 -17.86 10.82 6.81
N THR A 350 -17.89 9.82 7.68
CA THR A 350 -16.90 8.74 7.77
C THR A 350 -17.48 7.40 7.29
N VAL A 351 -16.61 6.39 7.09
CA VAL A 351 -17.03 5.05 6.70
C VAL A 351 -17.87 4.40 7.80
N SER A 352 -17.48 4.58 9.06
CA SER A 352 -18.22 4.05 10.21
C SER A 352 -19.61 4.66 10.33
N GLU A 353 -19.77 5.97 10.09
CA GLU A 353 -21.07 6.63 10.09
C GLU A 353 -21.95 6.18 8.92
N LEU A 354 -21.37 6.00 7.73
CA LEU A 354 -22.08 5.46 6.58
C LEU A 354 -22.59 4.02 6.85
N LEU A 355 -21.79 3.18 7.51
CA LEU A 355 -22.25 1.85 7.91
C LEU A 355 -23.41 1.95 8.91
N ARG A 356 -23.27 2.74 9.97
CA ARG A 356 -24.32 2.92 10.98
C ARG A 356 -25.62 3.39 10.33
N TYR A 357 -25.54 4.40 9.48
CA TYR A 357 -26.71 4.90 8.74
C TYR A 357 -27.36 3.80 7.89
N SER A 358 -26.57 3.06 7.11
CA SER A 358 -27.07 1.98 6.25
C SER A 358 -27.74 0.87 7.06
N VAL A 359 -27.21 0.53 8.23
CA VAL A 359 -27.79 -0.51 9.12
C VAL A 359 -29.09 -0.03 9.75
N GLU A 360 -29.14 1.20 10.25
CA GLU A 360 -30.38 1.77 10.78
C GLU A 360 -31.46 1.93 9.69
N ARG A 361 -31.04 2.32 8.48
CA ARG A 361 -31.93 2.38 7.32
C ARG A 361 -32.47 0.99 6.96
N THR A 362 -31.64 -0.04 6.96
CA THR A 362 -32.05 -1.43 6.73
C THR A 362 -33.07 -1.88 7.78
N LYS A 363 -32.81 -1.62 9.04
CA LYS A 363 -33.74 -1.91 10.14
C LYS A 363 -35.05 -1.17 10.00
N PHE A 364 -35.03 0.11 9.64
CA PHE A 364 -36.21 0.91 9.36
C PHE A 364 -37.04 0.30 8.21
N LEU A 365 -36.37 -0.02 7.09
CA LEU A 365 -37.06 -0.62 5.92
C LEU A 365 -37.74 -1.94 6.27
N PHE A 366 -37.07 -2.81 7.04
CA PHE A 366 -37.71 -4.05 7.52
C PHE A 366 -38.90 -3.76 8.44
N GLY A 367 -38.77 -2.78 9.32
CA GLY A 367 -39.91 -2.39 10.17
C GLY A 367 -41.15 -1.98 9.37
N GLU A 368 -40.97 -1.16 8.33
CA GLU A 368 -42.04 -0.75 7.46
C GLU A 368 -42.59 -1.91 6.58
N GLU A 369 -41.72 -2.74 6.01
CA GLU A 369 -42.11 -3.91 5.25
C GLU A 369 -42.98 -4.88 6.10
N LEU A 370 -42.51 -5.20 7.30
CA LEU A 370 -43.19 -6.12 8.21
C LEU A 370 -44.56 -5.57 8.67
N LYS A 371 -44.68 -4.25 8.92
CA LYS A 371 -45.94 -3.59 9.25
C LYS A 371 -46.93 -3.67 8.11
N ILE A 372 -46.46 -3.41 6.88
CA ILE A 372 -47.33 -3.53 5.67
C ILE A 372 -47.78 -4.98 5.48
N LEU A 373 -46.83 -5.95 5.60
CA LEU A 373 -47.15 -7.38 5.50
C LEU A 373 -48.16 -7.83 6.58
N LEU A 374 -48.01 -7.32 7.81
CA LEU A 374 -48.94 -7.60 8.90
C LEU A 374 -50.33 -7.05 8.55
N SER A 375 -50.43 -5.81 8.09
CA SER A 375 -51.69 -5.19 7.66
C SER A 375 -52.34 -5.96 6.50
N GLU A 376 -51.54 -6.40 5.50
CA GLU A 376 -52.04 -7.25 4.40
C GLU A 376 -52.60 -8.59 4.92
N LYS A 377 -51.93 -9.20 5.92
CA LYS A 377 -52.41 -10.45 6.54
C LYS A 377 -53.66 -10.23 7.40
N GLU A 378 -53.73 -9.12 8.12
CA GLU A 378 -54.92 -8.73 8.89
C GLU A 378 -56.14 -8.50 7.97
N GLU A 379 -55.96 -7.87 6.83
CA GLU A 379 -56.99 -7.72 5.80
C GLU A 379 -57.42 -9.09 5.19
N GLN A 380 -56.43 -9.97 4.91
CA GLN A 380 -56.69 -11.32 4.44
C GLN A 380 -57.48 -12.15 5.47
N TYR A 381 -57.11 -12.02 6.75
CA TYR A 381 -57.82 -12.69 7.86
C TYR A 381 -59.24 -12.22 7.98
N LEU A 382 -59.45 -10.91 7.96
CA LEU A 382 -60.79 -10.30 8.03
C LEU A 382 -61.65 -10.76 6.85
N GLY A 383 -61.16 -10.69 5.61
CA GLY A 383 -61.88 -11.12 4.42
C GLY A 383 -62.24 -12.59 4.45
N ALA A 384 -61.32 -13.47 4.87
CA ALA A 384 -61.58 -14.91 5.03
C ALA A 384 -62.58 -15.19 6.15
N SER A 385 -62.52 -14.49 7.28
CA SER A 385 -63.46 -14.63 8.40
C SER A 385 -64.85 -14.18 8.00
N LEU A 386 -65.01 -13.08 7.28
CA LEU A 386 -66.25 -12.60 6.76
C LEU A 386 -66.87 -13.58 5.73
N GLU A 387 -66.05 -14.11 4.80
CA GLU A 387 -66.46 -15.14 3.84
C GLU A 387 -67.01 -16.41 4.54
N ARG A 388 -66.26 -16.85 5.60
CA ARG A 388 -66.69 -17.99 6.41
C ARG A 388 -68.08 -17.79 7.02
N ILE A 389 -68.27 -16.66 7.73
CA ILE A 389 -69.52 -16.33 8.40
C ILE A 389 -70.65 -16.20 7.38
N PHE A 390 -70.43 -15.53 6.24
CA PHE A 390 -71.38 -15.34 5.19
C PHE A 390 -71.90 -16.68 4.64
N ILE A 391 -71.01 -17.68 4.50
CA ILE A 391 -71.34 -18.98 3.98
C ILE A 391 -71.97 -19.94 5.05
N GLU A 392 -71.36 -19.97 6.26
CA GLU A 392 -71.84 -20.83 7.37
C GLU A 392 -73.19 -20.41 7.86
N GLU A 393 -73.45 -19.14 8.08
CA GLU A 393 -74.72 -18.58 8.49
C GLU A 393 -75.74 -18.50 7.33
N ARG A 394 -75.36 -18.95 6.12
CA ARG A 394 -76.16 -18.97 4.89
C ARG A 394 -76.82 -17.62 4.58
N ILE A 395 -76.15 -16.48 4.89
CA ILE A 395 -76.74 -15.16 4.70
C ILE A 395 -77.20 -14.95 3.25
N TYR A 396 -76.48 -15.54 2.30
CA TYR A 396 -76.85 -15.51 0.87
C TYR A 396 -78.20 -16.22 0.54
N LYS A 397 -78.83 -16.93 1.51
CA LYS A 397 -80.16 -17.61 1.37
C LYS A 397 -81.26 -16.95 2.19
N ASP A 398 -80.92 -15.84 2.88
CA ASP A 398 -81.96 -15.14 3.63
C ASP A 398 -82.88 -14.42 2.68
N LYS A 399 -84.22 -14.56 2.90
CA LYS A 399 -85.25 -13.93 2.07
C LYS A 399 -85.05 -12.46 1.91
N ALA A 400 -84.69 -11.75 2.97
CA ALA A 400 -84.36 -10.30 2.94
C ALA A 400 -83.11 -9.94 2.09
N PHE A 401 -82.24 -10.89 1.85
CA PHE A 401 -81.13 -10.78 0.94
C PHE A 401 -81.52 -11.07 -0.51
N GLU A 402 -82.26 -12.14 -0.73
CA GLU A 402 -82.67 -12.53 -2.07
C GLU A 402 -83.73 -11.55 -2.66
N GLU A 403 -84.58 -10.96 -1.84
CA GLU A 403 -85.66 -9.99 -2.22
C GLU A 403 -85.13 -8.52 -2.15
N ALA A 404 -83.93 -8.27 -1.89
CA ALA A 404 -83.37 -6.89 -1.79
C ALA A 404 -83.53 -6.11 -3.08
N ALA A 405 -84.16 -4.92 -2.99
CA ALA A 405 -84.50 -4.12 -4.15
C ALA A 405 -83.28 -3.41 -4.78
N ASP A 406 -82.17 -3.15 -4.00
CA ASP A 406 -80.95 -2.51 -4.39
C ASP A 406 -79.77 -3.00 -3.60
N GLU A 407 -78.58 -2.66 -4.04
CA GLU A 407 -77.33 -3.00 -3.39
C GLU A 407 -77.27 -2.50 -1.94
N ALA A 408 -77.74 -1.26 -1.69
CA ALA A 408 -77.72 -0.67 -0.36
C ALA A 408 -78.53 -1.46 0.68
N THR A 409 -79.70 -1.97 0.29
CA THR A 409 -80.53 -2.79 1.14
C THR A 409 -79.90 -4.19 1.40
N ALA A 410 -79.25 -4.78 0.40
CA ALA A 410 -78.55 -6.05 0.55
C ALA A 410 -77.29 -5.86 1.51
N LEU A 411 -76.51 -4.76 1.37
CA LEU A 411 -75.44 -4.46 2.24
C LEU A 411 -75.91 -4.20 3.69
N ALA A 412 -76.96 -3.46 3.91
CA ALA A 412 -77.58 -3.24 5.22
C ALA A 412 -77.98 -4.52 5.90
N HIS A 413 -78.54 -5.48 5.16
CA HIS A 413 -78.89 -6.79 5.65
C HIS A 413 -77.67 -7.63 6.05
N ILE A 414 -76.64 -7.64 5.20
CA ILE A 414 -75.41 -8.35 5.51
C ILE A 414 -74.73 -7.73 6.77
N ALA A 415 -74.65 -6.39 6.88
CA ALA A 415 -74.14 -5.71 8.04
C ALA A 415 -74.83 -6.15 9.34
N LYS A 416 -76.16 -6.13 9.36
CA LYS A 416 -76.97 -6.56 10.51
C LYS A 416 -76.76 -8.04 10.89
N ARG A 417 -76.55 -8.90 9.93
CA ARG A 417 -76.33 -10.35 10.16
C ARG A 417 -74.87 -10.62 10.65
N ILE A 418 -73.92 -9.77 10.31
CA ILE A 418 -72.53 -9.89 10.72
C ILE A 418 -72.28 -9.19 12.09
N GLU A 419 -73.06 -8.21 12.47
CA GLU A 419 -72.97 -7.46 13.74
C GLU A 419 -72.76 -8.31 15.00
N PRO A 420 -73.48 -9.51 15.17
CA PRO A 420 -73.25 -10.37 16.34
C PRO A 420 -71.83 -10.97 16.43
N PHE A 421 -71.08 -10.94 15.36
CA PHE A 421 -69.72 -11.49 15.26
C PHE A 421 -68.63 -10.37 15.33
N ALA A 422 -69.01 -9.09 15.55
CA ALA A 422 -68.12 -7.92 15.51
C ALA A 422 -66.90 -8.07 16.44
N ASP A 423 -67.06 -8.70 17.61
CA ASP A 423 -65.96 -8.92 18.59
C ASP A 423 -64.88 -9.89 18.06
N ARG A 424 -65.10 -10.58 16.97
CA ARG A 424 -64.13 -11.51 16.36
C ARG A 424 -63.24 -10.82 15.34
N PHE A 425 -63.52 -9.58 14.98
CA PHE A 425 -62.81 -8.87 13.93
C PHE A 425 -61.76 -7.94 14.48
N LEU A 426 -60.64 -7.87 13.80
CA LEU A 426 -59.48 -7.02 14.19
C LEU A 426 -59.74 -5.51 13.98
N ARG A 427 -60.66 -5.17 13.10
CA ARG A 427 -61.13 -3.78 12.85
C ARG A 427 -62.64 -3.79 12.52
N PRO A 428 -63.30 -2.61 12.60
CA PRO A 428 -64.68 -2.48 12.13
C PRO A 428 -64.82 -2.84 10.65
N VAL A 429 -65.92 -3.54 10.33
CA VAL A 429 -66.25 -3.91 8.96
C VAL A 429 -66.73 -2.68 8.19
N THR A 430 -66.16 -2.45 7.02
CA THR A 430 -66.50 -1.34 6.13
C THR A 430 -67.53 -1.79 5.06
N THR A 431 -68.18 -0.81 4.41
CA THR A 431 -69.08 -1.07 3.29
C THR A 431 -68.39 -1.80 2.14
N ASP A 432 -67.09 -1.53 1.90
CA ASP A 432 -66.32 -2.18 0.85
C ASP A 432 -66.07 -3.65 1.18
N ASP A 433 -65.86 -3.99 2.45
CA ASP A 433 -65.74 -5.41 2.87
C ASP A 433 -67.04 -6.18 2.63
N LEU A 434 -68.17 -5.55 2.92
CA LEU A 434 -69.48 -6.12 2.65
C LEU A 434 -69.73 -6.26 1.14
N ARG A 435 -69.29 -5.28 0.32
CA ARG A 435 -69.41 -5.34 -1.13
C ARG A 435 -68.64 -6.51 -1.73
N ARG A 436 -67.45 -6.82 -1.20
CA ARG A 436 -66.67 -7.99 -1.60
C ARG A 436 -67.44 -9.33 -1.35
N LEU A 437 -68.31 -9.38 -0.34
CA LEU A 437 -69.18 -10.57 -0.11
C LEU A 437 -70.25 -10.69 -1.17
N LEU A 438 -70.79 -9.60 -1.72
CA LEU A 438 -71.75 -9.65 -2.85
C LEU A 438 -71.10 -10.14 -4.14
N GLU A 439 -69.82 -9.90 -4.33
CA GLU A 439 -69.02 -10.33 -5.49
C GLU A 439 -68.61 -11.81 -5.44
N LEU A 440 -69.01 -12.56 -4.35
CA LEU A 440 -68.67 -13.94 -4.21
C LEU A 440 -69.47 -14.81 -5.23
N ARG A 441 -68.71 -15.48 -6.10
CA ARG A 441 -69.29 -16.35 -7.11
C ARG A 441 -70.00 -17.58 -6.45
N MET A 442 -71.23 -17.97 -6.89
CA MET A 442 -71.87 -19.14 -6.41
C MET A 442 -71.09 -20.45 -6.51
N ALA A 443 -70.14 -20.54 -7.52
CA ALA A 443 -69.25 -21.66 -7.67
C ALA A 443 -68.24 -21.74 -6.49
N ARG A 444 -67.84 -20.59 -5.84
CA ARG A 444 -67.02 -20.58 -4.67
C ARG A 444 -67.77 -21.01 -3.42
N ILE A 445 -68.99 -20.59 -3.26
CA ILE A 445 -69.89 -21.00 -2.18
C ILE A 445 -70.17 -22.52 -2.21
N LEU A 446 -70.51 -23.09 -3.40
CA LEU A 446 -70.75 -24.51 -3.58
C LEU A 446 -69.49 -25.39 -3.36
N ARG A 447 -68.29 -24.85 -3.59
CA ARG A 447 -67.04 -25.57 -3.41
C ARG A 447 -66.35 -25.25 -2.05
N PHE A 448 -67.05 -24.54 -1.16
CA PHE A 448 -66.52 -24.19 0.14
C PHE A 448 -66.24 -25.43 0.99
N ASN A 449 -65.01 -25.55 1.46
CA ASN A 449 -64.57 -26.67 2.29
C ASN A 449 -64.16 -26.13 3.64
N LEU A 450 -64.96 -26.27 4.65
CA LEU A 450 -64.70 -25.71 5.98
C LEU A 450 -63.38 -26.15 6.58
N PRO A 451 -63.01 -27.45 6.65
CA PRO A 451 -61.71 -27.85 7.22
C PRO A 451 -60.51 -27.20 6.51
N LYS A 452 -60.58 -27.08 5.17
CA LYS A 452 -59.52 -26.42 4.40
C LYS A 452 -59.45 -24.92 4.67
N HIS A 453 -60.61 -24.28 4.86
CA HIS A 453 -60.68 -22.86 5.16
C HIS A 453 -60.21 -22.56 6.57
N GLU A 454 -60.55 -23.39 7.56
CA GLU A 454 -60.03 -23.29 8.92
C GLU A 454 -58.51 -23.47 8.99
N ALA A 455 -57.98 -24.43 8.24
CA ALA A 455 -56.52 -24.58 8.14
C ALA A 455 -55.83 -23.33 7.54
N ALA A 456 -56.48 -22.69 6.52
CA ALA A 456 -55.96 -21.46 5.94
C ALA A 456 -56.01 -20.27 6.92
N LEU A 457 -57.10 -20.12 7.68
CA LEU A 457 -57.21 -19.10 8.74
C LEU A 457 -56.14 -19.30 9.83
N LEU A 458 -55.98 -20.54 10.30
CA LEU A 458 -54.92 -20.87 11.28
C LEU A 458 -53.51 -20.51 10.77
N GLN A 459 -53.26 -20.78 9.48
CA GLN A 459 -51.96 -20.40 8.88
C GLN A 459 -51.77 -18.88 8.85
N ILE A 460 -52.82 -18.11 8.50
CA ILE A 460 -52.76 -16.64 8.52
C ILE A 460 -52.53 -16.13 9.96
N GLU A 461 -53.16 -16.71 10.98
CA GLU A 461 -52.96 -16.38 12.39
C GLU A 461 -51.50 -16.64 12.82
N GLN A 462 -50.92 -17.78 12.41
CA GLN A 462 -49.54 -18.11 12.68
C GLN A 462 -48.58 -17.10 11.99
N ASP A 463 -48.86 -16.77 10.73
CA ASP A 463 -48.09 -15.80 9.97
C ASP A 463 -48.14 -14.41 10.67
N MET A 464 -49.31 -13.95 11.11
CA MET A 464 -49.49 -12.71 11.85
C MET A 464 -48.76 -12.72 13.19
N ALA A 465 -48.82 -13.84 13.93
CA ALA A 465 -48.09 -13.99 15.18
C ALA A 465 -46.58 -13.90 14.96
N GLN A 466 -46.06 -14.56 13.91
CA GLN A 466 -44.66 -14.48 13.54
C GLN A 466 -44.25 -13.05 13.14
N LEU A 467 -45.04 -12.35 12.32
CA LEU A 467 -44.79 -10.97 11.91
C LEU A 467 -44.76 -10.03 13.12
N ARG A 468 -45.72 -10.16 14.06
CA ARG A 468 -45.72 -9.38 15.31
C ARG A 468 -44.47 -9.64 16.17
N HIS A 469 -44.07 -10.92 16.26
CA HIS A 469 -42.81 -11.28 16.94
C HIS A 469 -41.61 -10.64 16.26
N ASP A 470 -41.50 -10.69 14.94
CA ASP A 470 -40.36 -10.14 14.20
C ASP A 470 -40.31 -8.59 14.28
N ILE A 471 -41.47 -7.92 14.29
CA ILE A 471 -41.58 -6.47 14.54
C ILE A 471 -41.10 -6.13 15.98
N ALA A 472 -41.46 -6.92 16.97
CA ALA A 472 -41.06 -6.71 18.35
C ALA A 472 -39.53 -6.95 18.56
N HIS A 473 -38.95 -7.84 17.74
CA HIS A 473 -37.51 -8.21 17.81
C HIS A 473 -36.78 -7.82 16.53
N LEU A 474 -37.00 -6.58 16.08
CA LEU A 474 -36.54 -6.11 14.75
C LEU A 474 -34.98 -6.09 14.64
N THR A 475 -34.27 -5.88 15.74
CA THR A 475 -32.80 -5.96 15.79
C THR A 475 -32.32 -7.37 15.47
N ASP A 476 -32.88 -8.39 16.13
CA ASP A 476 -32.52 -9.79 15.89
C ASP A 476 -32.90 -10.23 14.48
N TYR A 477 -34.05 -9.74 13.96
CA TYR A 477 -34.46 -9.96 12.57
C TYR A 477 -33.42 -9.41 11.59
N THR A 478 -32.93 -8.20 11.82
CA THR A 478 -31.91 -7.55 10.99
C THR A 478 -30.55 -8.26 11.08
N ILE A 479 -30.16 -8.76 12.27
CA ILE A 479 -28.94 -9.57 12.43
C ILE A 479 -29.04 -10.87 11.63
N ARG A 480 -30.17 -11.59 11.71
CA ARG A 480 -30.40 -12.81 10.92
C ARG A 480 -30.31 -12.54 9.42
N TRP A 481 -30.77 -11.40 8.97
CA TRP A 481 -30.65 -10.98 7.58
C TRP A 481 -29.19 -10.88 7.13
N TYR A 482 -28.34 -10.15 7.86
CA TYR A 482 -26.93 -10.05 7.52
C TYR A 482 -26.20 -11.39 7.57
N GLN A 483 -26.50 -12.23 8.56
CA GLN A 483 -25.98 -13.59 8.65
C GLN A 483 -26.40 -14.46 7.44
N HIS A 484 -27.65 -14.32 7.00
CA HIS A 484 -28.14 -14.98 5.78
C HIS A 484 -27.35 -14.52 4.54
N LEU A 485 -27.09 -13.22 4.40
CA LEU A 485 -26.29 -12.71 3.28
C LEU A 485 -24.85 -13.25 3.30
N ILE A 486 -24.19 -13.32 4.47
CA ILE A 486 -22.87 -13.92 4.62
C ILE A 486 -22.90 -15.40 4.19
N GLN A 487 -23.84 -16.16 4.69
CA GLN A 487 -23.94 -17.58 4.39
C GLN A 487 -24.18 -17.85 2.89
N ARG A 488 -25.04 -17.04 2.26
CA ARG A 488 -25.45 -17.26 0.88
C ARG A 488 -24.47 -16.73 -0.15
N TYR A 489 -23.87 -15.58 0.10
CA TYR A 489 -23.07 -14.85 -0.88
C TYR A 489 -21.60 -14.67 -0.48
N GLY A 490 -21.27 -14.79 0.81
CA GLY A 490 -19.94 -14.45 1.34
C GLY A 490 -18.79 -15.20 0.69
N ALA A 491 -18.98 -16.46 0.32
CA ALA A 491 -17.96 -17.26 -0.34
C ALA A 491 -17.49 -16.70 -1.69
N ALA A 492 -18.31 -15.88 -2.36
CA ALA A 492 -17.96 -15.23 -3.62
C ALA A 492 -17.08 -13.99 -3.44
N PHE A 493 -16.98 -13.45 -2.22
CA PHE A 493 -16.31 -12.18 -1.92
C PHE A 493 -15.23 -12.31 -0.83
N PRO A 494 -14.20 -13.15 -1.01
CA PRO A 494 -13.09 -13.23 -0.07
C PRO A 494 -12.30 -11.90 -0.10
N ARG A 495 -11.71 -11.53 1.05
CA ARG A 495 -10.80 -10.38 1.09
C ARG A 495 -9.59 -10.60 0.17
N ARG A 496 -9.29 -9.63 -0.66
CA ARG A 496 -8.19 -9.68 -1.65
C ARG A 496 -7.00 -8.82 -1.24
N THR A 497 -7.24 -7.67 -0.65
CA THR A 497 -6.20 -6.70 -0.29
C THR A 497 -5.59 -7.03 1.05
N LYS A 498 -4.27 -7.10 1.14
CA LYS A 498 -3.53 -7.37 2.37
C LYS A 498 -3.15 -6.07 3.07
N ILE A 499 -3.51 -5.95 4.35
CA ILE A 499 -3.13 -4.82 5.20
C ILE A 499 -1.72 -5.06 5.74
N THR A 500 -0.84 -4.06 5.58
CA THR A 500 0.53 -4.10 6.09
C THR A 500 1.07 -2.68 6.30
N ASN A 501 2.06 -2.51 7.14
CA ASN A 501 2.72 -1.23 7.31
C ASN A 501 3.88 -1.11 6.32
N PHE A 502 3.97 0.03 5.64
CA PHE A 502 5.04 0.29 4.70
C PHE A 502 6.18 1.05 5.39
N GLY A 503 7.39 0.48 5.34
CA GLY A 503 8.59 1.21 5.68
C GLY A 503 8.76 2.46 4.80
N THR A 504 9.41 3.49 5.33
CA THR A 504 9.70 4.71 4.57
C THR A 504 10.84 4.45 3.60
N ILE A 505 10.57 4.51 2.30
CA ILE A 505 11.59 4.43 1.25
C ILE A 505 12.22 5.81 1.07
N GLU A 506 13.51 5.92 1.36
CA GLU A 506 14.28 7.14 1.08
C GLU A 506 14.67 7.16 -0.40
N VAL A 507 13.97 7.97 -1.18
CA VAL A 507 14.13 8.07 -2.64
C VAL A 507 15.58 8.32 -3.07
N THR A 508 16.34 9.08 -2.28
CA THR A 508 17.76 9.37 -2.54
C THR A 508 18.67 8.17 -2.37
N LYS A 509 18.36 7.23 -1.46
CA LYS A 509 19.13 5.99 -1.28
C LYS A 509 18.90 4.98 -2.39
N VAL A 510 17.71 5.01 -2.96
CA VAL A 510 17.27 4.07 -4.01
C VAL A 510 17.60 4.57 -5.41
N ALA A 511 17.77 5.90 -5.58
CA ALA A 511 18.09 6.49 -6.88
C ALA A 511 19.39 5.93 -7.48
N GLU A 512 19.34 5.58 -8.75
CA GLU A 512 20.54 5.17 -9.49
C GLU A 512 21.49 6.33 -9.66
N LEU A 513 22.81 6.04 -9.62
CA LEU A 513 23.89 7.00 -9.88
C LEU A 513 24.06 7.15 -11.39
N ASP A 514 23.13 7.84 -12.03
CA ASP A 514 22.99 7.97 -13.48
C ASP A 514 23.84 9.07 -14.10
N ALA A 515 24.45 9.92 -13.26
CA ALA A 515 25.24 11.07 -13.68
C ALA A 515 26.62 11.09 -13.05
N LYS A 516 27.51 11.85 -13.63
CA LYS A 516 28.86 12.11 -13.11
C LYS A 516 28.97 13.57 -12.71
N LEU A 517 29.37 13.82 -11.47
CA LEU A 517 29.62 15.17 -10.98
C LEU A 517 31.03 15.60 -11.36
N TYR A 518 31.15 16.79 -11.90
CA TYR A 518 32.43 17.45 -12.23
C TYR A 518 32.52 18.80 -11.57
N ILE A 519 33.78 19.28 -11.38
CA ILE A 519 34.08 20.64 -10.92
C ILE A 519 35.09 21.31 -11.85
N ASN A 520 34.81 22.54 -12.24
CA ASN A 520 35.78 23.44 -12.88
C ASN A 520 36.17 24.49 -11.86
N ARG A 521 37.38 24.32 -11.29
CA ARG A 521 37.89 25.21 -10.24
C ARG A 521 38.35 26.59 -10.76
N GLU A 522 38.68 26.70 -12.04
CA GLU A 522 39.11 27.95 -12.68
C GLU A 522 37.92 28.85 -12.96
N GLU A 523 36.87 28.29 -13.47
CA GLU A 523 35.64 29.04 -13.79
C GLU A 523 34.63 29.13 -12.63
N GLY A 524 34.84 28.40 -11.55
CA GLY A 524 33.98 28.43 -10.38
C GLY A 524 32.63 27.72 -10.55
N PHE A 525 32.56 26.62 -11.34
CA PHE A 525 31.33 25.84 -11.58
C PHE A 525 31.45 24.38 -11.15
N PHE A 526 30.36 23.81 -10.72
CA PHE A 526 30.20 22.37 -10.63
C PHE A 526 28.92 21.93 -11.36
N GLY A 527 28.86 20.65 -11.79
CA GLY A 527 27.67 20.14 -12.47
C GLY A 527 27.93 18.85 -13.24
N THR A 528 26.90 18.37 -13.95
CA THR A 528 26.96 17.11 -14.71
C THR A 528 27.37 17.26 -16.17
N ALA A 529 27.22 18.44 -16.74
CA ALA A 529 27.48 18.73 -18.16
C ALA A 529 28.66 19.69 -18.41
N LEU A 530 29.67 19.69 -17.49
CA LEU A 530 30.88 20.54 -17.63
C LEU A 530 31.88 19.89 -18.59
N LYS A 531 32.51 20.74 -19.45
CA LYS A 531 33.67 20.37 -20.28
C LYS A 531 34.96 20.78 -19.58
N ASP A 532 36.01 20.03 -19.82
CA ASP A 532 37.37 20.30 -19.27
C ASP A 532 37.38 20.49 -17.75
N ALA A 533 36.67 19.62 -17.03
CA ALA A 533 36.44 19.67 -15.60
C ALA A 533 36.92 18.40 -14.89
N GLU A 534 37.31 18.55 -13.63
CA GLU A 534 37.79 17.47 -12.75
C GLU A 534 36.56 16.58 -12.35
N PHE A 535 36.69 15.26 -12.50
CA PHE A 535 35.67 14.31 -12.01
C PHE A 535 35.70 14.26 -10.49
N VAL A 536 34.51 14.38 -9.87
CA VAL A 536 34.33 14.33 -8.40
C VAL A 536 33.82 12.95 -7.96
N CYS A 537 32.64 12.59 -8.39
CA CYS A 537 31.99 11.33 -8.01
C CYS A 537 30.80 11.01 -8.95
N ASN A 538 30.30 9.77 -8.88
CA ASN A 538 29.02 9.45 -9.49
C ASN A 538 27.88 9.97 -8.60
N CYS A 539 26.83 10.50 -9.20
CA CYS A 539 25.68 11.07 -8.50
C CYS A 539 24.38 10.79 -9.24
N SER A 540 23.27 11.07 -8.59
CA SER A 540 21.95 11.13 -9.21
C SER A 540 21.53 12.59 -9.41
N SER A 541 20.66 12.84 -10.36
CA SER A 541 20.00 14.15 -10.56
C SER A 541 19.18 14.62 -9.32
N LEU A 542 18.93 13.71 -8.37
CA LEU A 542 18.22 13.99 -7.10
C LEU A 542 19.16 14.36 -5.95
N ASP A 543 20.47 14.13 -6.12
CA ASP A 543 21.46 14.36 -5.06
C ASP A 543 21.68 15.84 -4.80
N GLU A 544 22.23 16.11 -3.62
CA GLU A 544 22.77 17.40 -3.20
C GLU A 544 24.29 17.29 -3.11
N VAL A 545 24.98 18.39 -3.30
CA VAL A 545 26.45 18.49 -3.27
C VAL A 545 26.84 19.45 -2.18
N ILE A 546 27.78 19.03 -1.31
CA ILE A 546 28.40 19.90 -0.31
C ILE A 546 29.76 20.38 -0.79
N ILE A 547 30.04 21.67 -0.63
CA ILE A 547 31.28 22.30 -1.01
C ILE A 547 31.88 23.06 0.17
N PHE A 548 33.15 22.79 0.50
CA PHE A 548 33.91 23.52 1.53
C PHE A 548 35.00 24.34 0.88
N PHE A 549 35.16 25.56 1.36
CA PHE A 549 36.15 26.51 0.88
C PHE A 549 37.31 26.69 1.86
N ARG A 550 38.43 27.09 1.34
CA ARG A 550 39.62 27.40 2.13
C ARG A 550 39.38 28.53 3.15
N SER A 551 38.47 29.43 2.89
CA SER A 551 38.04 30.47 3.82
C SER A 551 37.33 29.95 5.07
N GLY A 552 36.90 28.68 5.06
CA GLY A 552 36.08 28.06 6.10
C GLY A 552 34.58 28.19 5.85
N LYS A 553 34.20 28.78 4.75
CA LYS A 553 32.81 28.79 4.32
C LYS A 553 32.44 27.46 3.67
N TYR A 554 31.14 27.14 3.66
CA TYR A 554 30.59 26.01 2.93
C TYR A 554 29.10 26.23 2.61
N PHE A 555 28.61 25.52 1.62
CA PHE A 555 27.17 25.44 1.32
C PHE A 555 26.79 24.09 0.70
N VAL A 556 25.50 23.81 0.63
CA VAL A 556 24.93 22.65 -0.05
C VAL A 556 24.03 23.12 -1.19
N GLY A 557 24.29 22.60 -2.39
CA GLY A 557 23.50 22.89 -3.59
C GLY A 557 22.95 21.63 -4.23
N LYS A 558 21.89 21.75 -5.05
CA LYS A 558 21.37 20.65 -5.84
C LYS A 558 22.32 20.32 -7.00
N VAL A 559 22.36 19.04 -7.40
CA VAL A 559 23.00 18.63 -8.66
C VAL A 559 22.23 19.23 -9.83
N GLU A 560 22.96 19.99 -10.68
CA GLU A 560 22.48 20.66 -11.87
C GLU A 560 23.48 20.44 -13.00
N ASP A 561 23.11 20.73 -14.26
CA ASP A 561 24.04 20.59 -15.39
C ASP A 561 25.26 21.52 -15.27
N LYS A 562 25.05 22.75 -14.82
CA LYS A 562 26.10 23.73 -14.55
C LYS A 562 25.64 24.71 -13.46
N LYS A 563 26.31 24.70 -12.31
CA LYS A 563 25.98 25.58 -11.18
C LYS A 563 27.23 26.38 -10.76
N PHE A 564 27.08 27.70 -10.65
CA PHE A 564 28.12 28.59 -10.20
C PHE A 564 28.22 28.63 -8.67
N TYR A 565 29.42 28.43 -8.14
CA TYR A 565 29.69 28.48 -6.70
C TYR A 565 30.57 29.68 -6.28
N GLY A 566 31.12 30.45 -7.22
CA GLY A 566 32.00 31.57 -6.99
C GLY A 566 33.49 31.28 -7.27
N ASN A 567 34.34 32.24 -6.93
CA ASN A 567 35.78 32.16 -7.21
C ASN A 567 36.60 31.83 -5.95
N GLU A 568 35.99 31.28 -4.88
CA GLU A 568 36.70 30.89 -3.68
C GLU A 568 37.44 29.55 -3.88
N GLU A 569 38.61 29.37 -3.25
CA GLU A 569 39.40 28.15 -3.31
C GLU A 569 38.62 26.97 -2.68
N VAL A 570 38.17 26.00 -3.45
CA VAL A 570 37.49 24.80 -3.00
C VAL A 570 38.49 23.79 -2.43
N ILE A 571 38.31 23.36 -1.18
CA ILE A 571 39.15 22.36 -0.52
C ILE A 571 38.50 20.96 -0.54
N TYR A 572 37.17 20.88 -0.60
CA TYR A 572 36.44 19.63 -0.65
C TYR A 572 35.10 19.83 -1.36
N ILE A 573 34.73 18.87 -2.18
CA ILE A 573 33.41 18.75 -2.82
C ILE A 573 33.06 17.30 -2.90
N ASN A 574 31.81 16.94 -2.53
CA ASN A 574 31.28 15.59 -2.70
C ASN A 574 29.75 15.61 -2.62
N ARG A 575 29.14 14.48 -2.89
CA ARG A 575 27.71 14.26 -2.66
C ARG A 575 27.38 14.47 -1.18
N TYR A 576 26.27 15.16 -0.91
CA TYR A 576 25.76 15.42 0.42
C TYR A 576 24.54 14.53 0.71
N GLN A 577 24.53 13.92 1.87
CA GLN A 577 23.41 13.10 2.34
C GLN A 577 22.83 13.75 3.61
N ARG A 578 21.55 14.03 3.63
CA ARG A 578 20.87 14.59 4.80
C ARG A 578 20.79 13.55 5.91
N ASN A 579 20.86 14.01 7.15
CA ASN A 579 20.82 13.18 8.35
C ASN A 579 21.92 12.10 8.40
N ASP A 580 23.01 12.28 7.68
CA ASP A 580 24.18 11.42 7.77
C ASP A 580 24.98 11.73 9.04
N GLU A 581 24.81 10.90 10.06
CA GLU A 581 25.50 11.01 11.35
C GLU A 581 26.92 10.44 11.31
N ARG A 582 27.25 9.66 10.27
CA ARG A 582 28.52 8.94 10.19
C ARG A 582 29.63 9.68 9.47
N THR A 583 29.31 10.56 8.54
CA THR A 583 30.32 11.41 7.88
C THR A 583 30.76 12.52 8.81
N ILE A 584 31.96 12.36 9.37
CA ILE A 584 32.60 13.33 10.28
C ILE A 584 33.69 14.11 9.55
N TYR A 585 33.61 15.42 9.66
CA TYR A 585 34.62 16.35 9.12
C TYR A 585 35.62 16.71 10.20
N ASN A 586 36.92 16.43 9.97
CA ASN A 586 38.01 16.81 10.84
C ASN A 586 38.66 18.05 10.26
N VAL A 587 38.75 19.13 11.03
CA VAL A 587 39.17 20.43 10.55
C VAL A 587 40.17 21.08 11.52
N ILE A 588 41.27 21.58 10.98
CA ILE A 588 42.15 22.52 11.69
C ILE A 588 42.09 23.85 10.95
N TYR A 589 41.75 24.93 11.64
CA TYR A 589 41.63 26.25 11.05
C TYR A 589 42.29 27.33 11.89
N ARG A 590 42.74 28.38 11.23
CA ARG A 590 43.28 29.61 11.85
C ARG A 590 42.18 30.67 11.86
N ASP A 591 41.96 31.29 13.00
CA ASP A 591 40.94 32.31 13.23
C ASP A 591 41.51 33.72 12.98
N GLY A 592 41.29 34.30 11.80
CA GLY A 592 41.82 35.59 11.36
C GLY A 592 43.22 35.51 10.71
N LYS A 593 43.76 36.65 10.25
CA LYS A 593 45.04 36.73 9.52
C LYS A 593 46.26 36.27 10.35
N VAL A 594 46.22 36.47 11.67
CA VAL A 594 47.31 36.15 12.63
C VAL A 594 46.74 35.50 13.91
N GLY A 595 45.64 34.84 13.83
CA GLY A 595 44.92 34.31 14.99
C GLY A 595 45.38 32.93 15.46
N SER A 596 44.80 32.50 16.56
CA SER A 596 45.01 31.17 17.12
C SER A 596 44.44 30.07 16.18
N VAL A 597 45.04 28.89 16.28
CA VAL A 597 44.64 27.72 15.50
C VAL A 597 43.79 26.79 16.35
N TYR A 598 42.64 26.35 15.82
CA TYR A 598 41.69 25.49 16.46
C TYR A 598 41.50 24.21 15.65
N ALA A 599 41.18 23.12 16.34
CA ALA A 599 40.77 21.86 15.74
C ALA A 599 39.38 21.49 16.20
N LYS A 600 38.57 20.93 15.30
CA LYS A 600 37.24 20.43 15.63
C LYS A 600 36.83 19.26 14.75
N ARG A 601 35.91 18.47 15.28
CA ARG A 601 35.19 17.39 14.58
C ARG A 601 33.70 17.71 14.59
N PHE A 602 33.03 17.53 13.46
CA PHE A 602 31.62 17.80 13.37
C PHE A 602 31.01 17.05 12.19
N ASN A 603 29.70 16.85 12.22
CA ASN A 603 28.90 16.41 11.10
C ASN A 603 28.00 17.55 10.57
N VAL A 604 27.36 17.33 9.40
CA VAL A 604 26.45 18.27 8.78
C VAL A 604 25.11 17.54 8.50
N LEU A 605 24.24 17.47 9.51
CA LEU A 605 22.98 16.71 9.44
C LEU A 605 21.94 17.40 8.58
N SER A 606 21.79 18.72 8.73
CA SER A 606 20.78 19.47 7.99
C SER A 606 21.27 20.89 7.67
N VAL A 607 20.95 21.34 6.48
CA VAL A 607 21.26 22.71 6.01
C VAL A 607 20.13 23.23 5.14
N ILE A 608 19.98 24.55 5.09
CA ILE A 608 19.14 25.20 4.10
C ILE A 608 19.94 25.24 2.80
N ARG A 609 19.35 24.77 1.71
CA ARG A 609 19.96 24.72 0.38
C ARG A 609 20.37 26.12 -0.08
N ASP A 610 21.52 26.20 -0.74
CA ASP A 610 22.11 27.42 -1.33
C ASP A 610 22.41 28.54 -0.30
N ARG A 611 22.32 28.25 0.99
CA ARG A 611 22.76 29.14 2.06
C ARG A 611 24.24 28.89 2.42
N VAL A 612 25.03 29.96 2.49
CA VAL A 612 26.42 29.89 2.90
C VAL A 612 26.51 29.87 4.43
N TYR A 613 27.32 28.96 4.94
CA TYR A 613 27.62 28.77 6.36
C TYR A 613 29.14 29.00 6.58
N ASP A 614 29.56 29.32 7.80
CA ASP A 614 30.95 29.51 8.18
C ASP A 614 31.33 28.53 9.30
N LEU A 615 32.44 27.80 9.11
CA LEU A 615 33.03 26.89 10.08
C LEU A 615 33.89 27.62 11.13
N THR A 616 34.38 28.82 10.80
CA THR A 616 35.29 29.60 11.64
C THR A 616 34.50 30.50 12.60
N ARG A 617 35.17 31.41 13.27
CA ARG A 617 34.49 32.40 14.13
C ARG A 617 34.08 33.66 13.35
N GLY A 618 34.14 33.61 12.02
CA GLY A 618 33.76 34.71 11.14
C GLY A 618 34.75 35.86 11.06
N LYS A 619 35.98 35.73 11.60
CA LYS A 619 36.99 36.78 11.48
C LYS A 619 37.58 36.84 10.08
N GLU A 620 37.74 38.04 9.56
CA GLU A 620 38.35 38.26 8.26
C GLU A 620 39.76 37.66 8.17
N GLY A 621 40.05 36.90 7.10
CA GLY A 621 41.31 36.23 6.87
C GLY A 621 41.45 34.89 7.61
N SER A 622 40.40 34.36 8.16
CA SER A 622 40.36 32.98 8.64
C SER A 622 40.66 32.01 7.50
N ARG A 623 41.36 30.91 7.81
CA ARG A 623 41.77 29.93 6.78
C ARG A 623 41.80 28.52 7.34
N VAL A 624 41.27 27.56 6.60
CA VAL A 624 41.39 26.13 6.88
C VAL A 624 42.79 25.66 6.50
N LEU A 625 43.49 25.05 7.47
CA LEU A 625 44.83 24.53 7.33
C LEU A 625 44.84 23.04 7.00
N TYR A 626 43.91 22.29 7.57
CA TYR A 626 43.71 20.87 7.33
C TYR A 626 42.21 20.58 7.28
N PHE A 627 41.84 19.71 6.38
CA PHE A 627 40.46 19.24 6.22
C PHE A 627 40.44 17.78 5.75
N SER A 628 39.61 16.95 6.38
CA SER A 628 39.26 15.61 5.90
C SER A 628 37.79 15.31 6.13
N ALA A 629 37.25 14.48 5.26
CA ALA A 629 35.90 13.94 5.39
C ALA A 629 36.00 12.44 5.61
N ASN A 630 35.45 11.95 6.70
CA ASN A 630 35.61 10.59 7.19
C ASN A 630 34.20 9.92 7.25
N GLY A 631 33.89 9.01 6.30
CA GLY A 631 32.58 8.44 6.11
C GLY A 631 32.09 7.48 7.22
N ASN A 632 33.00 7.15 8.15
CA ASN A 632 32.66 6.34 9.32
C ASN A 632 33.28 6.91 10.61
N GLY A 633 33.48 8.23 10.66
CA GLY A 633 33.96 8.90 11.86
C GLY A 633 35.40 8.55 12.26
N GLU A 634 36.30 8.22 11.30
CA GLU A 634 37.68 7.91 11.57
C GLU A 634 38.37 9.11 12.20
N ALA A 635 39.19 8.85 13.22
CA ALA A 635 39.98 9.87 13.94
C ALA A 635 41.44 9.80 13.52
N GLU A 636 41.84 10.73 12.71
CA GLU A 636 43.17 10.79 12.13
C GLU A 636 44.20 11.38 13.11
N LYS A 637 45.46 10.96 12.96
CA LYS A 637 46.60 11.63 13.58
C LYS A 637 47.31 12.53 12.56
N VAL A 638 47.56 13.75 12.93
CA VAL A 638 48.20 14.73 12.06
C VAL A 638 49.44 15.37 12.71
N ALA A 639 50.43 15.66 11.89
CA ALA A 639 51.60 16.41 12.29
C ALA A 639 51.40 17.91 12.02
N VAL A 640 51.52 18.74 13.06
CA VAL A 640 51.42 20.18 12.98
C VAL A 640 52.82 20.77 13.01
N LYS A 641 53.31 21.34 11.89
CA LYS A 641 54.60 22.02 11.79
C LYS A 641 54.43 23.52 12.02
N LEU A 642 55.23 24.07 12.93
CA LEU A 642 55.20 25.48 13.26
C LEU A 642 56.16 26.26 12.39
N LYS A 643 55.88 27.53 12.12
CA LYS A 643 56.74 28.44 11.43
C LYS A 643 57.87 28.89 12.38
N ILE A 644 59.11 28.74 11.95
CA ILE A 644 60.29 29.12 12.74
C ILE A 644 60.42 30.66 12.76
N ARG A 645 60.25 31.24 13.95
CA ARG A 645 60.33 32.68 14.12
C ARG A 645 61.74 33.14 14.60
N ASN A 646 62.48 32.29 15.34
CA ASN A 646 63.79 32.54 15.79
C ASN A 646 64.63 31.27 16.09
N ALA A 647 65.91 31.31 16.13
CA ALA A 647 66.82 30.19 16.31
C ALA A 647 66.76 29.52 17.70
N ARG A 648 66.05 30.09 18.67
CA ARG A 648 65.86 29.52 20.03
C ARG A 648 64.53 28.75 20.19
N GLN A 649 63.75 28.64 19.16
CA GLN A 649 62.48 27.90 19.21
C GLN A 649 62.75 26.39 19.39
N ARG A 650 62.26 25.79 20.48
CA ARG A 650 62.50 24.38 20.82
C ARG A 650 61.48 23.45 20.17
N LEU A 651 60.28 23.93 19.96
CA LEU A 651 59.17 23.10 19.38
C LEU A 651 58.94 23.50 17.92
N PHE A 652 59.24 22.60 16.99
CA PHE A 652 59.06 22.81 15.55
C PHE A 652 57.91 22.03 14.97
N GLN A 653 57.54 20.90 15.61
CA GLN A 653 56.48 20.03 15.19
C GLN A 653 55.89 19.31 16.42
N PHE A 654 54.62 19.04 16.39
CA PHE A 654 53.95 18.16 17.35
C PHE A 654 52.82 17.42 16.65
N GLU A 655 52.35 16.34 17.25
CA GLU A 655 51.26 15.54 16.76
C GLU A 655 49.96 15.97 17.43
N LYS A 656 48.85 15.88 16.67
CA LYS A 656 47.53 16.06 17.21
C LYS A 656 46.69 14.87 16.74
N ASP A 657 46.10 14.18 17.71
CA ASP A 657 45.16 13.10 17.47
C ASP A 657 43.73 13.67 17.48
N PHE A 658 42.93 13.33 16.46
CA PHE A 658 41.56 13.75 16.40
C PHE A 658 40.67 12.89 17.31
N SER A 659 41.09 11.71 17.80
CA SER A 659 40.34 10.90 18.77
C SER A 659 40.13 11.64 20.11
N ASP A 660 41.08 12.53 20.49
CA ASP A 660 40.94 13.38 21.68
C ASP A 660 39.94 14.52 21.52
N ILE A 661 39.36 14.72 20.33
CA ILE A 661 38.49 15.84 20.01
C ILE A 661 37.05 15.32 19.91
N PRO A 662 36.14 15.69 20.83
CA PRO A 662 34.76 15.25 20.77
C PRO A 662 34.05 15.82 19.55
N ILE A 663 33.15 15.02 18.97
CA ILE A 663 32.28 15.44 17.87
C ILE A 663 31.25 16.43 18.44
N LYS A 664 31.19 17.64 17.88
CA LYS A 664 30.30 18.71 18.35
C LYS A 664 29.56 19.33 17.15
N SER A 665 28.65 20.26 17.44
CA SER A 665 27.97 21.04 16.42
C SER A 665 28.95 21.74 15.48
N ARG A 666 28.63 21.84 14.20
CA ARG A 666 29.36 22.60 13.16
C ARG A 666 29.68 24.07 13.55
N SER A 667 28.82 24.68 14.39
CA SER A 667 29.00 26.05 14.90
C SER A 667 29.99 26.15 16.08
N SER A 668 30.46 25.04 16.64
CA SER A 668 31.41 25.04 17.75
C SER A 668 32.75 25.63 17.33
N VAL A 669 33.45 26.30 18.25
CA VAL A 669 34.76 26.88 18.00
C VAL A 669 35.84 25.80 17.84
N GLY A 670 35.70 24.67 18.53
CA GLY A 670 36.72 23.63 18.60
C GLY A 670 37.73 23.84 19.73
N LEU A 671 38.68 22.91 19.82
CA LEU A 671 39.74 22.95 20.81
C LEU A 671 40.95 23.79 20.30
N LEU A 672 41.56 24.56 21.17
CA LEU A 672 42.77 25.33 20.85
C LEU A 672 43.95 24.38 20.60
N VAL A 673 44.52 24.42 19.42
CA VAL A 673 45.69 23.64 19.03
C VAL A 673 46.97 24.40 19.38
N THR A 674 47.09 25.66 18.95
CA THR A 674 48.26 26.53 19.23
C THR A 674 47.92 27.99 18.98
N LYS A 675 48.65 28.87 19.69
CA LYS A 675 48.67 30.30 19.41
C LYS A 675 49.81 30.67 18.45
N ALA A 676 50.74 29.72 18.18
CA ALA A 676 51.86 29.93 17.27
C ALA A 676 51.42 29.84 15.79
N GLU A 677 52.18 30.49 14.91
CA GLU A 677 51.91 30.41 13.47
C GLU A 677 52.26 29.02 12.93
N VAL A 678 51.28 28.37 12.34
CA VAL A 678 51.41 27.04 11.73
C VAL A 678 51.95 27.22 10.30
N HIS A 679 52.94 26.42 9.93
CA HIS A 679 53.50 26.34 8.58
C HIS A 679 52.67 25.38 7.71
N SER A 680 52.47 24.15 8.19
CA SER A 680 51.69 23.11 7.50
C SER A 680 51.13 22.10 8.48
N VAL A 681 50.08 21.44 8.07
CA VAL A 681 49.52 20.27 8.75
C VAL A 681 49.48 19.11 7.74
N SER A 682 49.98 17.93 8.13
CA SER A 682 50.05 16.75 7.28
C SER A 682 49.53 15.53 8.02
N LEU A 683 48.81 14.64 7.30
CA LEU A 683 48.34 13.38 7.81
C LEU A 683 49.52 12.47 8.19
N LEU A 684 49.45 11.83 9.35
CA LEU A 684 50.37 10.79 9.81
C LEU A 684 49.77 9.42 9.69
N SER A 685 48.55 9.23 10.21
CA SER A 685 47.80 7.97 10.11
C SER A 685 46.29 8.20 10.10
N LYS A 686 45.57 7.28 9.47
CA LYS A 686 44.14 7.42 9.25
C LYS A 686 43.29 7.21 10.51
N GLY A 687 43.80 6.47 11.50
CA GLY A 687 43.10 6.15 12.73
C GLY A 687 41.88 5.23 12.52
N PHE A 688 41.17 5.03 13.61
CA PHE A 688 39.93 4.19 13.62
C PHE A 688 38.67 5.04 13.82
N SER A 689 37.53 4.45 13.54
CA SER A 689 36.22 5.05 13.84
C SER A 689 36.09 5.29 15.36
N THR A 690 35.52 6.42 15.73
CA THR A 690 35.14 6.74 17.12
C THR A 690 33.61 6.68 17.31
N LEU A 691 32.88 6.21 16.31
CA LEU A 691 31.45 6.03 16.35
C LEU A 691 31.11 4.60 16.80
N GLY A 692 29.90 4.41 17.30
CA GLY A 692 29.35 3.10 17.60
C GLY A 692 29.28 2.17 16.39
N GLY A 693 28.89 0.93 16.60
CA GLY A 693 28.79 -0.08 15.58
C GLY A 693 28.01 0.39 14.34
N ARG A 694 28.33 -0.19 13.20
CA ARG A 694 27.64 0.03 11.93
C ARG A 694 26.98 -1.25 11.46
N ASP A 695 25.68 -1.20 11.21
CA ASP A 695 24.95 -2.34 10.68
C ASP A 695 25.36 -2.63 9.24
N VAL A 696 25.58 -3.90 8.94
CA VAL A 696 26.08 -4.38 7.64
C VAL A 696 25.17 -5.48 7.11
N TRP A 697 24.84 -5.37 5.84
CA TRP A 697 24.08 -6.38 5.10
C TRP A 697 24.88 -6.90 3.91
N PHE A 698 24.61 -8.13 3.51
CA PHE A 698 25.17 -8.76 2.32
C PHE A 698 24.08 -9.03 1.30
N ASP A 699 24.22 -8.42 0.14
CA ASP A 699 23.32 -8.67 -1.00
C ASP A 699 23.91 -9.76 -1.89
N ARG A 700 23.24 -10.90 -1.92
CA ARG A 700 23.65 -12.06 -2.73
C ARG A 700 23.45 -11.85 -4.23
N ASP A 701 22.57 -10.95 -4.65
CA ASP A 701 22.27 -10.74 -6.08
C ASP A 701 23.40 -9.98 -6.78
N VAL A 702 24.08 -9.11 -6.05
CA VAL A 702 25.20 -8.31 -6.55
C VAL A 702 26.54 -8.71 -5.92
N LEU A 703 26.54 -9.66 -4.98
CA LEU A 703 27.71 -10.17 -4.24
C LEU A 703 28.51 -9.04 -3.54
N ARG A 704 27.80 -8.12 -2.91
CA ARG A 704 28.38 -6.95 -2.23
C ARG A 704 27.76 -6.71 -0.86
N LEU A 705 28.57 -6.06 -0.03
CA LEU A 705 28.09 -5.52 1.24
C LEU A 705 27.37 -4.21 1.01
N ASN A 706 26.45 -3.90 1.90
CA ASN A 706 25.76 -2.62 1.92
C ASN A 706 25.36 -2.22 3.34
N TYR A 707 24.93 -0.95 3.49
CA TYR A 707 24.49 -0.36 4.75
C TYR A 707 23.04 0.16 4.64
N ASN A 708 22.28 -0.34 3.65
CA ASN A 708 20.97 0.14 3.26
C ASN A 708 19.88 -0.91 3.48
N GLU A 709 20.10 -1.86 4.40
CA GLU A 709 19.12 -2.91 4.77
C GLU A 709 18.74 -3.85 3.61
N GLN A 710 19.66 -4.07 2.65
CA GLN A 710 19.39 -4.91 1.48
C GLN A 710 20.09 -6.28 1.62
N GLY A 711 19.31 -7.36 1.56
CA GLY A 711 19.79 -8.72 1.65
C GLY A 711 19.90 -9.26 3.07
N GLN A 712 20.93 -10.09 3.32
CA GLN A 712 21.15 -10.75 4.60
C GLN A 712 21.82 -9.82 5.63
N TYR A 713 21.22 -9.63 6.79
CA TYR A 713 21.84 -8.93 7.92
C TYR A 713 23.00 -9.72 8.50
N LEU A 714 24.17 -9.10 8.62
CA LEU A 714 25.39 -9.72 9.16
C LEU A 714 25.72 -9.28 10.59
N GLY A 715 25.05 -8.26 11.12
CA GLY A 715 25.27 -7.73 12.46
C GLY A 715 25.80 -6.29 12.47
N SER A 716 26.02 -5.76 13.69
CA SER A 716 26.64 -4.46 13.92
C SER A 716 28.15 -4.62 14.02
N PHE A 717 28.91 -3.87 13.20
CA PHE A 717 30.35 -3.94 13.06
C PHE A 717 31.04 -2.70 13.67
N HIS A 718 31.96 -2.92 14.58
CA HIS A 718 32.84 -1.90 15.13
C HIS A 718 34.13 -1.78 14.31
N ALA A 719 34.95 -0.80 14.62
CA ALA A 719 36.11 -0.42 13.81
C ALA A 719 37.14 -1.55 13.55
N ARG A 720 37.24 -2.53 14.44
CA ARG A 720 38.16 -3.68 14.31
C ARG A 720 37.54 -4.95 13.80
N ASP A 721 36.21 -4.98 13.72
CA ASP A 721 35.49 -6.17 13.28
C ASP A 721 35.83 -6.48 11.82
N ARG A 722 35.83 -7.77 11.50
CA ARG A 722 36.09 -8.30 10.17
C ARG A 722 34.93 -9.17 9.69
N ILE A 723 34.81 -9.28 8.41
CA ILE A 723 33.91 -10.23 7.77
C ILE A 723 34.68 -11.50 7.50
N LEU A 724 34.08 -12.63 7.86
CA LEU A 724 34.54 -13.97 7.47
C LEU A 724 33.86 -14.39 6.19
N VAL A 725 34.64 -14.81 5.21
CA VAL A 725 34.18 -15.38 3.94
C VAL A 725 34.69 -16.80 3.82
N ILE A 726 33.77 -17.76 3.60
CA ILE A 726 34.10 -19.16 3.34
C ILE A 726 33.46 -19.55 2.00
N LEU A 727 34.31 -20.07 1.10
CA LEU A 727 33.90 -20.46 -0.24
C LEU A 727 33.61 -21.97 -0.29
N LYS A 728 32.83 -22.43 -1.25
CA LYS A 728 32.54 -23.85 -1.50
C LYS A 728 33.78 -24.64 -1.85
N SER A 729 34.83 -23.98 -2.35
CA SER A 729 36.16 -24.56 -2.60
C SER A 729 36.93 -24.90 -1.32
N GLY A 730 36.41 -24.55 -0.16
CA GLY A 730 37.11 -24.67 1.13
C GLY A 730 38.07 -23.51 1.44
N GLU A 731 38.19 -22.53 0.56
CA GLU A 731 38.98 -21.33 0.88
C GLU A 731 38.25 -20.46 1.90
N CYS A 732 38.95 -19.94 2.87
CA CYS A 732 38.46 -18.97 3.83
C CYS A 732 39.44 -17.83 4.04
N TYR A 733 38.89 -16.64 4.33
CA TYR A 733 39.65 -15.43 4.64
C TYR A 733 38.80 -14.41 5.38
N THR A 734 39.45 -13.49 6.07
CA THR A 734 38.77 -12.33 6.65
C THR A 734 39.03 -11.07 5.82
N SER A 735 38.09 -10.17 5.81
CA SER A 735 38.14 -8.91 5.06
C SER A 735 37.53 -7.76 5.86
N ASP A 736 37.83 -6.53 5.42
CA ASP A 736 37.09 -5.37 5.89
C ASP A 736 35.61 -5.45 5.48
N PHE A 737 34.75 -4.64 6.12
CA PHE A 737 33.32 -4.57 5.80
C PHE A 737 32.96 -3.38 4.90
N SER A 738 33.85 -3.01 3.95
CA SER A 738 33.58 -1.96 2.98
C SER A 738 32.61 -2.43 1.90
N ASP A 739 31.67 -1.56 1.51
CA ASP A 739 30.72 -1.76 0.42
C ASP A 739 31.38 -1.84 -0.98
N SER A 740 32.63 -1.45 -1.09
CA SER A 740 33.44 -1.58 -2.32
C SER A 740 33.91 -3.01 -2.61
N ILE A 741 33.89 -3.88 -1.60
CA ILE A 741 34.39 -5.26 -1.71
C ILE A 741 33.37 -6.12 -2.45
N HIS A 742 33.85 -6.86 -3.46
CA HIS A 742 33.09 -7.86 -4.19
C HIS A 742 33.47 -9.24 -3.70
N ILE A 743 32.46 -10.03 -3.33
CA ILE A 743 32.59 -11.41 -2.86
C ILE A 743 32.42 -12.37 -4.05
N GLU A 744 33.09 -13.51 -4.01
CA GLU A 744 33.05 -14.48 -5.10
C GLU A 744 31.71 -15.22 -5.19
N GLU A 745 31.30 -15.65 -6.39
CA GLU A 745 30.03 -16.35 -6.67
C GLU A 745 29.93 -17.74 -5.98
N ASN A 746 31.08 -18.40 -5.73
CA ASN A 746 31.13 -19.70 -5.08
C ASN A 746 31.05 -19.63 -3.55
N LEU A 747 30.42 -18.60 -3.01
CA LEU A 747 30.24 -18.35 -1.58
C LEU A 747 29.49 -19.52 -0.93
N LEU A 748 30.04 -20.04 0.17
CA LEU A 748 29.39 -20.98 1.07
C LEU A 748 28.75 -20.24 2.26
N ARG A 749 29.56 -19.42 2.96
CA ARG A 749 29.13 -18.70 4.16
C ARG A 749 29.79 -17.33 4.23
N ILE A 750 29.04 -16.34 4.72
CA ILE A 750 29.52 -15.02 5.04
C ILE A 750 28.88 -14.57 6.36
N GLU A 751 29.71 -14.09 7.29
CA GLU A 751 29.26 -13.63 8.60
C GLU A 751 30.31 -12.70 9.23
N LYS A 752 29.96 -12.06 10.37
CA LYS A 752 30.92 -11.37 11.22
C LYS A 752 31.91 -12.38 11.79
N ASN A 753 33.21 -12.10 11.69
CA ASN A 753 34.23 -12.99 12.24
C ASN A 753 34.27 -12.93 13.77
N GLU A 754 34.16 -14.06 14.39
CA GLU A 754 34.30 -14.25 15.84
C GLU A 754 35.49 -15.16 16.10
N PRO A 755 36.69 -14.63 16.46
CA PRO A 755 37.90 -15.43 16.59
C PRO A 755 37.84 -16.56 17.64
N ARG A 756 36.92 -16.43 18.63
CA ARG A 756 36.71 -17.45 19.66
C ARG A 756 35.84 -18.62 19.18
N LYS A 757 35.21 -18.47 18.02
CA LYS A 757 34.34 -19.49 17.44
C LYS A 757 35.14 -20.69 16.95
N ILE A 758 34.69 -21.89 17.29
CA ILE A 758 35.33 -23.16 16.85
C ILE A 758 34.55 -23.74 15.70
N TRP A 759 35.22 -23.94 14.60
CA TRP A 759 34.69 -24.55 13.40
C TRP A 759 35.01 -26.03 13.35
N THR A 760 34.09 -26.83 12.85
CA THR A 760 34.30 -28.25 12.55
C THR A 760 34.03 -28.49 11.08
N ALA A 761 35.02 -29.07 10.38
CA ALA A 761 34.88 -29.46 9.00
C ALA A 761 35.06 -30.99 8.84
N VAL A 762 34.13 -31.58 8.09
CA VAL A 762 34.23 -32.97 7.62
C VAL A 762 34.46 -32.90 6.12
N TYR A 763 35.53 -33.53 5.65
CA TYR A 763 35.93 -33.46 4.26
C TYR A 763 36.58 -34.75 3.77
N TYR A 764 36.53 -34.97 2.46
CA TYR A 764 37.26 -36.04 1.77
C TYR A 764 38.66 -35.55 1.36
N ASP A 765 39.70 -36.24 1.78
CA ASP A 765 41.09 -35.99 1.35
C ASP A 765 41.40 -36.91 0.17
N ALA A 766 41.56 -36.35 -1.02
CA ALA A 766 41.78 -37.10 -2.26
C ALA A 766 43.20 -37.75 -2.34
N ASP A 767 44.18 -37.20 -1.62
CA ASP A 767 45.54 -37.77 -1.55
C ASP A 767 45.54 -39.01 -0.69
N GLN A 768 44.84 -39.01 0.42
CA GLN A 768 44.75 -40.13 1.35
C GLN A 768 43.58 -41.08 1.01
N LYS A 769 42.62 -40.64 0.21
CA LYS A 769 41.40 -41.37 -0.17
C LYS A 769 40.52 -41.77 1.03
N TYR A 770 40.42 -40.90 2.04
CA TYR A 770 39.64 -41.09 3.25
C TYR A 770 38.99 -39.77 3.72
N HIS A 771 37.99 -39.88 4.57
CA HIS A 771 37.32 -38.77 5.20
C HIS A 771 37.99 -38.41 6.53
N TYR A 772 38.06 -37.07 6.76
CA TYR A 772 38.71 -36.50 7.93
C TYR A 772 37.76 -35.52 8.64
N ILE A 773 37.86 -35.45 9.95
CA ILE A 773 37.28 -34.41 10.79
C ILE A 773 38.42 -33.54 11.30
N LYS A 774 38.22 -32.23 11.24
CA LYS A 774 39.10 -31.29 11.93
C LYS A 774 38.32 -30.21 12.62
N ARG A 775 38.84 -29.74 13.73
CA ARG A 775 38.37 -28.59 14.48
C ARG A 775 39.42 -27.49 14.46
N PHE A 776 38.99 -26.26 14.22
CA PHE A 776 39.91 -25.13 14.10
C PHE A 776 39.21 -23.83 14.48
N SER A 777 39.98 -22.78 14.82
CA SER A 777 39.52 -21.39 14.96
C SER A 777 40.06 -20.57 13.79
N ILE A 778 39.40 -19.44 13.51
CA ILE A 778 39.78 -18.50 12.45
C ILE A 778 40.32 -17.26 13.13
N GLU A 779 41.53 -16.84 12.73
CA GLU A 779 42.20 -15.65 13.31
C GLU A 779 41.45 -14.37 12.93
N GLU A 780 41.67 -13.28 13.69
CA GLU A 780 41.08 -11.98 13.43
C GLU A 780 41.43 -11.47 12.03
N ASP A 781 42.70 -11.55 11.64
CA ASP A 781 43.25 -11.19 10.33
C ASP A 781 43.65 -12.44 9.53
N GLN A 782 42.68 -13.38 9.32
CA GLN A 782 42.93 -14.60 8.60
C GLN A 782 43.24 -14.34 7.13
N LYS A 783 44.47 -14.66 6.71
CA LYS A 783 44.83 -14.67 5.29
C LYS A 783 44.08 -15.77 4.55
N ARG A 784 43.93 -15.61 3.22
CA ARG A 784 43.31 -16.63 2.36
C ARG A 784 44.03 -17.96 2.48
N GLU A 785 43.36 -18.95 3.04
CA GLU A 785 43.85 -20.32 3.22
C GLU A 785 42.73 -21.32 2.89
N ASN A 786 43.14 -22.53 2.47
CA ASN A 786 42.16 -23.56 2.16
C ASN A 786 42.00 -24.51 3.36
N ILE A 787 40.79 -24.59 3.89
CA ILE A 787 40.42 -25.51 4.96
C ILE A 787 40.67 -26.97 4.55
N LEU A 788 40.52 -27.32 3.28
CA LEU A 788 40.61 -28.72 2.80
C LEU A 788 42.01 -29.13 2.43
N GLY A 789 43.02 -28.20 2.42
CA GLY A 789 44.37 -28.43 1.97
C GLY A 789 44.56 -28.07 0.49
N GLU A 790 45.73 -28.42 -0.10
CA GLU A 790 46.13 -27.93 -1.43
C GLU A 790 45.51 -28.70 -2.61
N ASN A 791 45.03 -29.92 -2.38
CA ASN A 791 44.53 -30.75 -3.48
C ASN A 791 43.12 -30.27 -3.92
N PRO A 792 42.93 -29.84 -5.18
CA PRO A 792 41.64 -29.32 -5.66
C PRO A 792 40.53 -30.41 -5.76
N LYS A 793 40.84 -31.66 -5.59
CA LYS A 793 39.89 -32.78 -5.56
C LYS A 793 39.38 -33.08 -4.14
N ASN A 794 39.84 -32.35 -3.14
CA ASN A 794 39.32 -32.49 -1.80
C ASN A 794 37.90 -31.91 -1.77
N GLU A 795 36.99 -32.58 -1.09
CA GLU A 795 35.57 -32.25 -1.10
C GLU A 795 35.07 -32.01 0.34
N LEU A 796 34.42 -30.88 0.56
CA LEU A 796 33.81 -30.56 1.82
C LEU A 796 32.45 -31.26 1.94
N LEU A 797 32.23 -32.06 2.96
CA LEU A 797 30.96 -32.72 3.23
C LEU A 797 30.09 -31.97 4.23
N LEU A 798 30.69 -31.41 5.29
CA LEU A 798 30.01 -30.67 6.32
C LEU A 798 30.93 -29.58 6.88
N LEU A 799 30.38 -28.44 7.12
CA LEU A 799 31.00 -27.34 7.88
C LEU A 799 29.99 -26.82 8.90
N THR A 800 30.33 -26.86 10.18
CA THR A 800 29.49 -26.40 11.26
C THR A 800 30.26 -25.51 12.24
N ASP A 801 29.58 -24.58 12.86
CA ASP A 801 30.08 -23.72 13.92
C ASP A 801 29.51 -24.11 15.30
N THR A 802 28.79 -25.19 15.37
CA THR A 802 28.35 -25.78 16.65
C THR A 802 29.54 -26.06 17.52
N TYR A 803 29.59 -25.55 18.75
CA TYR A 803 30.75 -25.66 19.63
C TYR A 803 31.02 -27.11 20.08
N TYR A 804 29.97 -27.89 20.34
CA TYR A 804 29.98 -29.30 20.68
C TYR A 804 29.22 -30.14 19.66
N PRO A 805 29.72 -30.29 18.44
CA PRO A 805 28.96 -30.98 17.39
C PRO A 805 28.95 -32.50 17.60
N ARG A 806 27.80 -33.09 17.34
CA ARG A 806 27.57 -34.52 17.22
C ARG A 806 27.27 -34.87 15.79
N LEU A 807 27.94 -35.88 15.27
CA LEU A 807 27.79 -36.30 13.89
C LEU A 807 27.32 -37.74 13.77
N LEU A 808 26.32 -37.96 12.93
CA LEU A 808 25.88 -39.24 12.49
C LEU A 808 26.58 -39.59 11.16
N ILE A 809 27.42 -40.58 11.18
CA ILE A 809 28.19 -41.02 10.01
C ILE A 809 27.53 -42.27 9.44
N GLY A 810 27.13 -42.21 8.18
CA GLY A 810 26.50 -43.33 7.47
C GLY A 810 27.45 -43.99 6.46
N ARG A 811 27.41 -45.32 6.40
CA ARG A 811 28.07 -46.17 5.37
C ARG A 811 27.05 -47.12 4.78
N GLN A 812 26.97 -47.19 3.46
CA GLN A 812 26.16 -48.16 2.75
C GLN A 812 26.88 -49.51 2.66
N GLU A 813 26.31 -50.56 3.25
CA GLU A 813 26.83 -51.91 3.17
C GLU A 813 26.38 -52.58 1.85
N LYS A 814 27.10 -53.69 1.48
CA LYS A 814 26.86 -54.42 0.21
C LYS A 814 25.43 -54.96 0.03
N GLY A 815 24.55 -54.83 1.00
CA GLY A 815 23.13 -55.20 0.96
C GLY A 815 22.15 -54.02 0.87
N GLY A 816 22.64 -52.77 0.76
CA GLY A 816 21.80 -51.56 0.67
C GLY A 816 21.37 -50.97 2.02
N GLU A 817 21.70 -51.64 3.13
CA GLU A 817 21.44 -51.10 4.48
C GLU A 817 22.48 -50.05 4.84
N LEU A 818 21.98 -48.89 5.39
CA LEU A 818 22.82 -47.82 5.89
C LEU A 818 23.21 -48.11 7.35
N ARG A 819 24.48 -48.43 7.59
CA ARG A 819 25.00 -48.53 8.93
C ARG A 819 25.48 -47.20 9.42
N THR A 820 24.91 -46.72 10.51
CA THR A 820 25.22 -45.42 11.12
C THR A 820 26.07 -45.56 12.37
N THR A 821 26.95 -44.59 12.58
CA THR A 821 27.80 -44.51 13.79
C THR A 821 27.78 -43.07 14.26
N GLU A 822 27.52 -42.86 15.54
CA GLU A 822 27.53 -41.52 16.13
C GLU A 822 28.95 -41.19 16.62
N ILE A 823 29.37 -39.94 16.39
CA ILE A 823 30.65 -39.39 16.83
C ILE A 823 30.42 -38.11 17.62
N ASP A 824 30.88 -38.13 18.89
CA ASP A 824 31.09 -36.87 19.62
C ASP A 824 32.41 -36.25 19.13
N VAL A 825 32.29 -35.10 18.47
CA VAL A 825 33.46 -34.50 17.81
C VAL A 825 34.43 -33.86 18.82
N GLU A 826 33.95 -33.45 19.99
CA GLU A 826 34.81 -32.92 21.07
C GLU A 826 35.80 -33.98 21.57
N GLU A 827 35.31 -35.17 21.82
CA GLU A 827 36.15 -36.30 22.27
C GLU A 827 36.99 -36.88 21.12
N PHE A 828 36.45 -36.80 19.90
CA PHE A 828 37.11 -37.38 18.75
C PHE A 828 38.29 -36.56 18.22
N ALA A 829 38.16 -35.21 18.11
CA ALA A 829 39.14 -34.35 17.45
C ALA A 829 39.42 -33.09 18.29
N LEU A 830 40.69 -32.87 18.63
CA LEU A 830 41.15 -31.63 19.29
C LEU A 830 41.16 -30.45 18.34
N VAL A 831 40.95 -29.25 18.86
CA VAL A 831 41.08 -27.97 18.12
C VAL A 831 42.56 -27.79 17.75
N LYS A 832 42.82 -27.53 16.47
CA LYS A 832 44.16 -27.31 15.92
C LYS A 832 44.17 -26.17 14.93
N SER A 833 45.31 -25.81 14.38
CA SER A 833 45.47 -24.82 13.30
C SER A 833 44.59 -25.20 12.08
N ILE A 834 44.12 -24.22 11.36
CA ILE A 834 43.38 -24.33 10.11
C ILE A 834 44.12 -25.16 9.06
N ARG A 835 45.45 -25.21 9.08
CA ARG A 835 46.34 -26.00 8.19
C ARG A 835 46.42 -27.47 8.57
N ALA A 836 45.96 -27.85 9.75
CA ALA A 836 46.02 -29.22 10.20
C ALA A 836 45.09 -30.11 9.40
N ARG A 837 45.53 -31.31 9.00
CA ARG A 837 44.71 -32.28 8.25
C ARG A 837 43.52 -32.80 9.08
N GLY A 838 43.62 -32.81 10.40
CA GLY A 838 42.61 -33.38 11.28
C GLY A 838 42.80 -34.89 11.54
N LYS A 839 41.72 -35.53 12.00
CA LYS A 839 41.73 -36.94 12.36
C LYS A 839 40.89 -37.76 11.37
N ARG A 840 41.39 -38.87 10.88
CA ARG A 840 40.65 -39.75 9.98
C ARG A 840 39.44 -40.34 10.71
N ILE A 841 38.29 -40.32 10.07
CA ILE A 841 37.01 -40.73 10.67
C ILE A 841 36.95 -42.27 10.80
N ALA A 842 37.22 -42.96 9.71
CA ALA A 842 37.05 -44.39 9.63
C ALA A 842 38.09 -45.01 8.65
N PRO A 843 38.36 -46.28 8.73
CA PRO A 843 39.21 -46.97 7.75
C PRO A 843 38.49 -47.28 6.42
N TYR A 844 37.30 -46.81 6.23
CA TYR A 844 36.46 -46.95 5.03
C TYR A 844 35.90 -45.61 4.59
N LEU A 845 35.36 -45.57 3.38
CA LEU A 845 34.68 -44.37 2.85
C LEU A 845 33.30 -44.18 3.51
N ILE A 846 32.90 -42.94 3.68
CA ILE A 846 31.64 -42.54 4.29
C ILE A 846 30.74 -42.07 3.16
N ASP A 847 29.46 -42.45 3.19
CA ASP A 847 28.47 -42.08 2.19
C ASP A 847 27.56 -40.94 2.64
N GLN A 848 27.37 -40.77 3.97
CA GLN A 848 26.50 -39.73 4.53
C GLN A 848 27.07 -39.17 5.85
N VAL A 849 26.93 -37.85 6.03
CA VAL A 849 27.25 -37.15 7.27
C VAL A 849 26.11 -36.26 7.62
N GLU A 850 25.58 -36.38 8.82
CA GLU A 850 24.48 -35.55 9.33
C GLU A 850 24.86 -35.00 10.71
N GLU A 851 24.55 -33.75 10.95
CA GLU A 851 24.74 -33.12 12.27
C GLU A 851 23.54 -33.40 13.16
N LEU A 852 23.76 -33.91 14.34
CA LEU A 852 22.76 -34.16 15.37
C LEU A 852 22.74 -32.97 16.38
N PRO A 853 21.62 -32.72 17.06
CA PRO A 853 21.55 -31.72 18.11
C PRO A 853 22.64 -31.96 19.18
N PRO A 854 23.34 -30.89 19.62
CA PRO A 854 24.37 -31.03 20.66
C PRO A 854 23.76 -31.42 22.01
N LEU A 855 24.52 -32.17 22.81
CA LEU A 855 24.13 -32.60 24.18
C LEU A 855 24.50 -31.55 25.23
N LYS A 856 25.37 -30.61 24.92
CA LYS A 856 25.85 -29.56 25.80
C LYS A 856 25.52 -28.21 25.20
N GLU A 857 25.16 -27.22 26.01
CA GLU A 857 24.98 -25.84 25.56
C GLU A 857 26.33 -25.21 25.19
N SER A 858 26.35 -24.43 24.13
CA SER A 858 27.53 -23.67 23.73
C SER A 858 27.90 -22.65 24.81
N PRO A 859 29.20 -22.44 25.12
CA PRO A 859 29.58 -21.38 26.05
C PRO A 859 29.13 -20.01 25.50
N VAL A 860 28.51 -19.22 26.34
CA VAL A 860 28.20 -17.83 26.04
C VAL A 860 29.48 -17.01 26.24
N PHE A 861 30.00 -16.45 25.18
CA PHE A 861 31.13 -15.50 25.23
C PHE A 861 30.54 -14.08 25.29
N GLU A 862 30.65 -13.42 26.43
CA GLU A 862 30.35 -11.99 26.55
C GLU A 862 31.35 -11.20 25.69
N SER A 863 30.83 -10.22 24.92
CA SER A 863 31.68 -9.39 24.08
C SER A 863 32.50 -8.42 24.96
N GLU A 864 33.82 -8.36 24.75
CA GLU A 864 34.72 -7.44 25.48
C GLU A 864 34.31 -5.95 25.37
N HIS A 865 33.31 -5.63 24.55
CA HIS A 865 32.77 -4.25 24.39
C HIS A 865 31.69 -3.89 25.40
N ASP A 866 30.98 -4.87 26.01
CA ASP A 866 29.99 -4.57 27.03
C ASP A 866 30.65 -4.23 28.38
N GLU A 867 31.83 -4.79 28.69
CA GLU A 867 32.58 -4.43 29.89
C GLU A 867 33.11 -2.99 29.86
N SER A 868 33.56 -2.48 28.69
CA SER A 868 34.07 -1.10 28.59
C SER A 868 32.97 -0.03 28.62
N MET A 869 31.74 -0.37 28.26
CA MET A 869 30.60 0.57 28.37
C MET A 869 30.05 0.60 29.79
N ALA A 870 30.07 -0.54 30.49
CA ALA A 870 29.64 -0.60 31.89
C ALA A 870 30.60 0.16 32.82
N GLU A 871 31.93 0.08 32.58
CA GLU A 871 32.92 0.86 33.32
C GLU A 871 32.81 2.39 33.06
N THR A 872 32.45 2.81 31.82
CA THR A 872 32.19 4.22 31.50
C THR A 872 30.88 4.75 32.04
N GLU A 873 29.81 3.94 32.11
CA GLU A 873 28.56 4.35 32.73
C GLU A 873 28.65 4.42 34.27
N GLU A 874 29.45 3.57 34.92
CA GLU A 874 29.76 3.66 36.37
C GLU A 874 30.66 4.88 36.69
N GLU A 875 31.67 5.21 35.85
CA GLU A 875 32.47 6.41 36.05
C GLU A 875 31.65 7.71 35.79
N GLU A 876 30.70 7.74 34.84
CA GLU A 876 29.80 8.90 34.64
C GLU A 876 28.79 9.02 35.76
N ALA A 877 28.27 7.92 36.31
CA ALA A 877 27.33 7.93 37.44
C ALA A 877 27.97 8.43 38.73
N ASP A 878 29.23 8.08 39.01
CA ASP A 878 29.98 8.59 40.16
C ASP A 878 30.39 10.09 39.98
N LEU A 879 30.57 10.54 38.76
CA LEU A 879 30.84 11.98 38.51
C LEU A 879 29.61 12.87 38.71
N PHE A 880 28.41 12.34 38.50
CA PHE A 880 27.13 13.04 38.77
C PHE A 880 26.71 12.97 40.24
N ALA A 881 27.09 11.90 40.99
CA ALA A 881 26.79 11.78 42.40
C ALA A 881 27.58 12.75 43.26
N GLY A 882 28.78 13.19 42.83
CA GLY A 882 29.64 14.16 43.50
C GLY A 882 29.25 15.64 43.35
N GLN A 883 28.22 15.99 42.55
CA GLN A 883 27.85 17.41 42.31
C GLN A 883 26.56 17.86 43.02
N THR A 884 25.89 17.01 43.83
CA THR A 884 24.64 17.35 44.48
C THR A 884 24.78 17.69 45.97
N GLU A 885 25.97 17.73 46.55
CA GLU A 885 26.13 18.05 48.00
C GLU A 885 26.63 19.50 48.31
N ASP A 886 26.78 20.41 47.33
CA ASP A 886 27.27 21.74 47.62
C ASP A 886 26.37 22.89 47.09
N SER A 887 25.08 22.83 47.39
CA SER A 887 24.17 23.99 47.27
C SER A 887 23.04 24.01 48.28
N SER A 888 23.43 23.97 49.62
CA SER A 888 22.53 24.40 50.70
C SER A 888 23.37 25.04 51.78
N ASN A 889 23.87 26.26 51.49
CA ASN A 889 24.19 27.33 52.48
C ASN A 889 24.73 28.57 51.71
N GLU A 890 23.85 29.50 51.34
CA GLU A 890 23.89 30.94 51.51
C GLU A 890 22.68 31.60 50.83
#